data_6c23e1e2c3aec3697e0822e3b0e1292e
#
_entry.id   6c23e1e2c3aec3697e0822e3b0e1292e
#
_cell.length_a   1.000
_cell.length_b   1.000
_cell.length_c   1.000
_cell.angle_alpha   90.00
_cell.angle_beta   90.00
_cell.angle_gamma   90.00
#
_symmetry.space_group_name_H-M   'P 1'
#
loop_
_entity.id
_entity.type
_entity.pdbx_description
1 polymer ?
#
loop_
_entity_poly.entity_id
_entity_poly.type
_entity_poly.pdbx_seq_one_letter_code
_entity_poly.pdbx_strand_id
1 'polypeptide(L)'
;MDDRSMAYAGDAALAKLLREEGSPYDVAGARQLVAGVLAAPADRDEAAWTRLVVPAPSPALRQHLLALAAELRSAAKPAAPPPAGRLKRLRAELKWRGVHGFLAPRADEHQNEYVPRRAERLAWLTGFTGSAGLAVVLPEAAAVFVDGRYTLQAEAEVDGALYQRRHITEQPAGAWVAAHLKPGEVLAYDPRLHTVGEVERLRAAAEKAGGSLAALDANPLDAVWTDQPPAPLAPVVPHDVRFAGESAEQKRQALAGRLAAERVDAAVLTAPDSIAWLLNIRGGDVPHTPLPLAFAILNSDGAVDLFIDRRKLAPGLAEHLGNRVRLMPPETFGDALQRLGAEKRRVQADPATASAWVFDRLAAAGAQIHRAADPAQLPKARKNAAELDGTRAAHRRDGAALTRFLAWLAERAPKGGITEIAASDQLEMLRAEGEHFRDLSFPTISGAGPNGAIVHYRASPKSERRLEPGTLYLVDSGAQYLDGTTDVTRTVAIGEPTPEMRDRFTRVLKGHIALAACRFPKGTTGSQLDVLARRALWEVGLDYDHGTGHGVGSYLAVHEGPQRISKLPNTQPLLPGMIVSDEPGYYKAGAYGIRIENLVVVTRLESSGGERELLGFETLTLAPIDRALVEPALLDASEVAWLDAYHARVRAELTPLVDAATARWLAAATAPFAAP
;
A
#
# COMPACT_ATOMS: atom_id res chain seq x y z
N MET A 1 -25.92 26.51 5.21
CA MET A 1 -26.89 25.98 6.19
C MET A 1 -26.14 25.68 7.47
N ASP A 2 -26.63 26.15 8.60
CA ASP A 2 -25.97 26.26 9.90
C ASP A 2 -25.35 24.93 10.37
N ASP A 3 -24.03 24.86 10.39
CA ASP A 3 -23.24 23.75 10.94
C ASP A 3 -23.13 23.92 12.47
N ARG A 4 -24.26 23.80 13.16
CA ARG A 4 -24.23 23.59 14.61
C ARG A 4 -24.03 22.09 14.81
N SER A 5 -22.81 21.67 15.10
CA SER A 5 -22.53 20.35 15.66
C SER A 5 -23.45 20.13 16.87
N MET A 6 -24.56 19.41 16.66
CA MET A 6 -25.45 19.11 17.79
C MET A 6 -24.69 18.21 18.75
N ALA A 7 -24.64 18.60 20.01
CA ALA A 7 -24.06 17.81 21.07
C ALA A 7 -24.78 16.46 21.18
N TYR A 8 -24.06 15.40 21.51
CA TYR A 8 -24.64 14.09 21.78
C TYR A 8 -25.69 14.19 22.91
N ALA A 9 -26.92 13.80 22.60
CA ALA A 9 -28.04 13.94 23.54
C ALA A 9 -28.07 12.85 24.62
N GLY A 10 -27.08 11.96 24.64
CA GLY A 10 -26.86 10.95 25.66
C GLY A 10 -27.46 9.56 25.37
N ASP A 11 -26.99 8.58 26.14
CA ASP A 11 -27.29 7.15 25.95
C ASP A 11 -28.74 6.78 26.01
N ALA A 12 -29.54 7.49 26.80
CA ALA A 12 -30.98 7.24 26.90
C ALA A 12 -31.73 7.57 25.60
N ALA A 13 -31.37 8.68 24.95
CA ALA A 13 -31.93 9.06 23.64
C ALA A 13 -31.52 8.07 22.55
N LEU A 14 -30.24 7.66 22.54
CA LEU A 14 -29.73 6.64 21.62
C LEU A 14 -30.46 5.31 21.79
N ALA A 15 -30.63 4.83 23.03
CA ALA A 15 -31.34 3.60 23.35
C ALA A 15 -32.77 3.60 22.82
N LYS A 16 -33.45 4.74 22.90
CA LYS A 16 -34.84 4.91 22.39
C LYS A 16 -34.81 4.77 20.84
N LEU A 17 -33.99 5.52 20.14
CA LEU A 17 -33.88 5.50 18.67
C LEU A 17 -33.53 4.11 18.15
N LEU A 18 -32.53 3.42 18.75
CA LEU A 18 -32.15 2.08 18.37
C LEU A 18 -33.30 1.08 18.46
N ARG A 19 -34.12 1.15 19.55
CA ARG A 19 -35.29 0.29 19.69
C ARG A 19 -36.39 0.63 18.70
N GLU A 20 -36.69 1.92 18.50
CA GLU A 20 -37.75 2.37 17.57
C GLU A 20 -37.45 1.97 16.13
N GLU A 21 -36.17 1.88 15.74
CA GLU A 21 -35.75 1.52 14.39
C GLU A 21 -35.36 0.04 14.25
N GLY A 22 -35.54 -0.78 15.29
CA GLY A 22 -35.29 -2.22 15.25
C GLY A 22 -33.79 -2.58 15.08
N SER A 23 -32.89 -1.75 15.61
CA SER A 23 -31.47 -2.04 15.58
C SER A 23 -31.14 -3.34 16.31
N PRO A 24 -30.22 -4.18 15.79
CA PRO A 24 -29.71 -5.35 16.51
C PRO A 24 -28.76 -4.97 17.67
N TYR A 25 -28.37 -3.69 17.79
CA TYR A 25 -27.46 -3.20 18.82
C TYR A 25 -28.20 -2.53 19.97
N ASP A 26 -27.72 -2.77 21.18
CA ASP A 26 -27.95 -1.90 22.32
C ASP A 26 -26.95 -0.70 22.27
N VAL A 27 -27.02 0.18 23.27
CA VAL A 27 -26.13 1.36 23.34
C VAL A 27 -24.64 0.97 23.40
N ALA A 28 -24.31 -0.07 24.17
CA ALA A 28 -22.93 -0.53 24.30
C ALA A 28 -22.39 -1.09 22.98
N GLY A 29 -23.19 -1.90 22.29
CA GLY A 29 -22.87 -2.43 20.96
C GLY A 29 -22.72 -1.33 19.91
N ALA A 30 -23.62 -0.33 19.93
CA ALA A 30 -23.53 0.83 19.03
C ALA A 30 -22.24 1.66 19.30
N ARG A 31 -21.89 1.92 20.58
CA ARG A 31 -20.63 2.59 20.95
C ARG A 31 -19.40 1.79 20.49
N GLN A 32 -19.38 0.48 20.63
CA GLN A 32 -18.30 -0.37 20.15
C GLN A 32 -18.18 -0.34 18.63
N LEU A 33 -19.30 -0.38 17.91
CA LEU A 33 -19.31 -0.28 16.45
C LEU A 33 -18.76 1.08 16.02
N VAL A 34 -19.24 2.18 16.60
CA VAL A 34 -18.73 3.54 16.30
C VAL A 34 -17.24 3.66 16.61
N ALA A 35 -16.77 3.11 17.73
CA ALA A 35 -15.34 3.10 18.05
C ALA A 35 -14.50 2.33 17.00
N GLY A 36 -15.01 1.21 16.50
CA GLY A 36 -14.38 0.46 15.41
C GLY A 36 -14.38 1.21 14.08
N VAL A 37 -15.48 1.90 13.76
CA VAL A 37 -15.54 2.79 12.59
C VAL A 37 -14.50 3.92 12.70
N LEU A 38 -14.38 4.53 13.86
CA LEU A 38 -13.38 5.59 14.10
C LEU A 38 -11.92 5.09 14.11
N ALA A 39 -11.72 3.78 14.27
CA ALA A 39 -10.40 3.16 14.15
C ALA A 39 -10.02 2.87 12.69
N ALA A 40 -10.99 2.79 11.79
CA ALA A 40 -10.78 2.74 10.36
C ALA A 40 -10.44 4.13 9.80
N PRO A 41 -9.84 4.22 8.61
CA PRO A 41 -9.74 5.46 7.86
C PRO A 41 -11.10 6.14 7.66
N ALA A 42 -11.11 7.47 7.58
CA ALA A 42 -12.32 8.22 7.33
C ALA A 42 -12.83 7.98 5.91
N ASP A 43 -14.11 7.68 5.76
CA ASP A 43 -14.79 7.65 4.47
C ASP A 43 -15.19 9.09 4.07
N ARG A 44 -15.24 9.38 2.78
CA ARG A 44 -15.74 10.65 2.25
C ARG A 44 -17.23 10.87 2.56
N ASP A 45 -18.04 9.81 2.49
CA ASP A 45 -19.40 9.83 3.05
C ASP A 45 -19.32 9.49 4.53
N GLU A 46 -19.11 10.53 5.35
CA GLU A 46 -19.00 10.38 6.80
C GLU A 46 -20.20 9.68 7.45
N ALA A 47 -21.31 9.58 6.75
CA ALA A 47 -22.53 8.93 7.23
C ALA A 47 -22.71 7.50 6.69
N ALA A 48 -21.91 7.04 5.73
CA ALA A 48 -22.08 5.72 5.09
C ALA A 48 -22.14 4.57 6.10
N TRP A 49 -21.28 4.60 7.11
CA TRP A 49 -21.20 3.59 8.16
C TRP A 49 -22.45 3.49 9.05
N THR A 50 -23.31 4.52 9.11
CA THR A 50 -24.52 4.49 9.93
C THR A 50 -25.48 3.39 9.49
N ARG A 51 -25.38 2.96 8.22
CA ARG A 51 -26.12 1.81 7.67
C ARG A 51 -25.71 0.46 8.26
N LEU A 52 -24.57 0.40 8.95
CA LEU A 52 -24.17 -0.80 9.72
C LEU A 52 -24.98 -0.94 11.02
N VAL A 53 -25.56 0.15 11.53
CA VAL A 53 -26.40 0.14 12.74
C VAL A 53 -27.84 -0.25 12.40
N VAL A 54 -28.38 0.33 11.32
CA VAL A 54 -29.71 0.01 10.75
C VAL A 54 -29.59 0.22 9.24
N PRO A 55 -30.14 -0.68 8.38
CA PRO A 55 -29.99 -0.59 6.92
C PRO A 55 -30.44 0.75 6.31
N ALA A 56 -31.46 1.38 6.89
CA ALA A 56 -32.00 2.67 6.45
C ALA A 56 -32.30 3.56 7.68
N PRO A 57 -31.24 4.15 8.31
CA PRO A 57 -31.43 4.94 9.52
C PRO A 57 -32.21 6.21 9.23
N SER A 58 -33.13 6.58 10.14
CA SER A 58 -33.82 7.86 10.09
C SER A 58 -32.82 9.03 10.17
N PRO A 59 -33.18 10.23 9.71
CA PRO A 59 -32.36 11.42 9.92
C PRO A 59 -32.00 11.65 11.39
N ALA A 60 -32.89 11.36 12.32
CA ALA A 60 -32.69 11.51 13.76
C ALA A 60 -31.63 10.53 14.29
N LEU A 61 -31.73 9.24 13.97
CA LEU A 61 -30.75 8.24 14.39
C LEU A 61 -29.38 8.53 13.75
N ARG A 62 -29.34 8.83 12.45
CA ARG A 62 -28.09 9.19 11.73
C ARG A 62 -27.39 10.35 12.42
N GLN A 63 -28.10 11.44 12.68
CA GLN A 63 -27.55 12.62 13.33
C GLN A 63 -27.03 12.31 14.75
N HIS A 64 -27.77 11.48 15.49
CA HIS A 64 -27.36 11.07 16.83
C HIS A 64 -26.10 10.21 16.83
N LEU A 65 -25.97 9.31 15.86
CA LEU A 65 -24.76 8.49 15.66
C LEU A 65 -23.56 9.33 15.26
N LEU A 66 -23.72 10.34 14.39
CA LEU A 66 -22.66 11.27 14.03
C LEU A 66 -22.22 12.13 15.23
N ALA A 67 -23.16 12.59 16.06
CA ALA A 67 -22.85 13.29 17.29
C ALA A 67 -22.10 12.41 18.31
N LEU A 68 -22.46 11.13 18.43
CA LEU A 68 -21.72 10.14 19.24
C LEU A 68 -20.30 9.95 18.69
N ALA A 69 -20.13 9.86 17.38
CA ALA A 69 -18.81 9.74 16.76
C ALA A 69 -17.94 10.96 17.06
N ALA A 70 -18.49 12.16 16.99
CA ALA A 70 -17.80 13.40 17.36
C ALA A 70 -17.38 13.42 18.84
N GLU A 71 -18.26 12.99 19.76
CA GLU A 71 -17.95 12.84 21.19
C GLU A 71 -16.77 11.88 21.41
N LEU A 72 -16.80 10.69 20.78
CA LEU A 72 -15.76 9.69 20.93
C LEU A 72 -14.41 10.14 20.32
N ARG A 73 -14.44 10.95 19.24
CA ARG A 73 -13.23 11.56 18.67
C ARG A 73 -12.60 12.57 19.61
N SER A 74 -13.43 13.38 20.27
CA SER A 74 -13.00 14.45 21.17
C SER A 74 -12.60 13.98 22.56
N ALA A 75 -12.96 12.75 22.93
CA ALA A 75 -12.61 12.18 24.23
C ALA A 75 -11.08 12.18 24.43
N ALA A 76 -10.63 12.82 25.51
CA ALA A 76 -9.22 12.91 25.83
C ALA A 76 -8.61 11.52 26.01
N LYS A 77 -7.68 11.15 25.13
CA LYS A 77 -6.89 9.93 25.29
C LYS A 77 -5.73 10.21 26.24
N PRO A 78 -5.38 9.30 27.15
CA PRO A 78 -4.17 9.42 27.94
C PRO A 78 -2.97 9.64 27.02
N ALA A 79 -2.05 10.53 27.39
CA ALA A 79 -0.81 10.71 26.63
C ALA A 79 -0.03 9.39 26.60
N ALA A 80 0.28 8.91 25.40
CA ALA A 80 1.10 7.70 25.29
C ALA A 80 2.47 7.91 25.93
N PRO A 81 3.02 6.90 26.64
CA PRO A 81 4.36 7.00 27.23
C PRO A 81 5.40 7.33 26.14
N PRO A 82 6.49 8.05 26.47
CA PRO A 82 7.58 8.27 25.52
C PRO A 82 8.26 6.93 25.14
N PRO A 83 8.99 6.85 24.01
CA PRO A 83 9.61 5.61 23.53
C PRO A 83 10.44 4.86 24.58
N ALA A 84 11.22 5.57 25.42
CA ALA A 84 11.96 4.97 26.53
C ALA A 84 11.04 4.26 27.55
N GLY A 85 9.89 4.86 27.86
CA GLY A 85 8.90 4.26 28.76
C GLY A 85 8.24 3.02 28.15
N ARG A 86 7.96 3.04 26.84
CA ARG A 86 7.38 1.89 26.10
C ARG A 86 8.37 0.72 26.05
N LEU A 87 9.64 0.97 25.74
CA LEU A 87 10.71 -0.02 25.73
C LEU A 87 10.89 -0.65 27.11
N LYS A 88 10.88 0.17 28.19
CA LYS A 88 10.95 -0.33 29.57
C LYS A 88 9.77 -1.23 29.93
N ARG A 89 8.55 -0.85 29.55
CA ARG A 89 7.34 -1.67 29.78
C ARG A 89 7.41 -3.00 29.03
N LEU A 90 7.82 -2.99 27.77
CA LEU A 90 7.99 -4.20 26.98
C LEU A 90 9.02 -5.14 27.63
N ARG A 91 10.20 -4.65 28.04
CA ARG A 91 11.22 -5.47 28.72
C ARG A 91 10.70 -6.08 30.03
N ALA A 92 9.89 -5.36 30.78
CA ALA A 92 9.26 -5.87 32.00
C ALA A 92 8.26 -7.01 31.68
N GLU A 93 7.45 -6.84 30.65
CA GLU A 93 6.49 -7.85 30.17
C GLU A 93 7.21 -9.11 29.66
N LEU A 94 8.29 -8.96 28.89
CA LEU A 94 9.11 -10.09 28.42
C LEU A 94 9.72 -10.88 29.59
N LYS A 95 10.25 -10.18 30.58
CA LYS A 95 10.77 -10.80 31.79
C LYS A 95 9.70 -11.56 32.56
N TRP A 96 8.48 -10.99 32.66
CA TRP A 96 7.35 -11.66 33.31
C TRP A 96 6.94 -12.94 32.57
N ARG A 97 7.01 -12.95 31.22
CA ARG A 97 6.76 -14.14 30.39
C ARG A 97 7.89 -15.15 30.37
N GLY A 98 9.04 -14.88 31.02
CA GLY A 98 10.19 -15.77 31.03
C GLY A 98 10.96 -15.81 29.69
N VAL A 99 10.84 -14.77 28.85
CA VAL A 99 11.60 -14.64 27.61
C VAL A 99 12.54 -13.43 27.66
N HIS A 100 13.59 -13.46 26.84
CA HIS A 100 14.71 -12.50 26.94
C HIS A 100 14.64 -11.41 25.87
N GLY A 101 13.96 -11.66 24.75
CA GLY A 101 13.82 -10.68 23.67
C GLY A 101 12.55 -10.84 22.88
N PHE A 102 12.27 -9.86 22.01
CA PHE A 102 11.09 -9.86 21.16
C PHE A 102 11.36 -9.22 19.79
N LEU A 103 10.71 -9.78 18.77
CA LEU A 103 10.70 -9.31 17.40
C LEU A 103 9.41 -8.54 17.13
N ALA A 104 9.51 -7.25 16.79
CA ALA A 104 8.37 -6.39 16.48
C ALA A 104 8.45 -5.92 15.02
N PRO A 105 7.84 -6.64 14.05
CA PRO A 105 7.86 -6.25 12.65
C PRO A 105 6.85 -5.14 12.36
N ARG A 106 7.04 -4.46 11.23
CA ARG A 106 6.03 -3.62 10.59
C ARG A 106 5.13 -4.54 9.75
N ALA A 107 4.21 -5.22 10.41
CA ALA A 107 3.27 -6.15 9.79
C ALA A 107 1.99 -6.25 10.62
N ASP A 108 0.93 -6.69 9.98
CA ASP A 108 -0.27 -7.23 10.60
C ASP A 108 -0.42 -8.74 10.32
N GLU A 109 -1.51 -9.33 10.73
CA GLU A 109 -1.79 -10.76 10.60
C GLU A 109 -1.98 -11.20 9.12
N HIS A 110 -2.09 -10.24 8.19
CA HIS A 110 -2.26 -10.41 6.76
C HIS A 110 -0.98 -10.13 5.96
N GLN A 111 0.10 -9.71 6.62
CA GLN A 111 1.36 -9.27 6.01
C GLN A 111 1.18 -8.07 5.07
N ASN A 112 0.24 -7.15 5.39
CA ASN A 112 0.02 -5.94 4.64
C ASN A 112 1.18 -4.95 4.79
N GLU A 113 1.48 -4.19 3.74
CA GLU A 113 2.41 -3.06 3.82
C GLU A 113 1.79 -1.89 4.58
N TYR A 114 0.56 -1.50 4.22
CA TYR A 114 -0.24 -0.54 5.00
C TYR A 114 -1.09 -1.33 5.99
N VAL A 115 -0.96 -1.00 7.25
CA VAL A 115 -1.65 -1.72 8.33
C VAL A 115 -2.67 -0.82 9.03
N PRO A 116 -3.71 -1.38 9.64
CA PRO A 116 -4.62 -0.60 10.46
C PRO A 116 -3.90 -0.05 11.70
N ARG A 117 -4.41 1.07 12.23
CA ARG A 117 -3.80 1.78 13.38
C ARG A 117 -3.48 0.89 14.57
N ARG A 118 -4.33 -0.13 14.84
CA ARG A 118 -4.07 -1.10 15.92
C ARG A 118 -2.86 -1.98 15.69
N ALA A 119 -2.42 -2.16 14.45
CA ALA A 119 -1.26 -2.97 14.08
C ALA A 119 0.04 -2.15 13.94
N GLU A 120 0.01 -0.85 14.19
CA GLU A 120 1.20 0.03 14.15
C GLU A 120 2.11 -0.17 15.37
N ARG A 121 2.38 -1.43 15.72
CA ARG A 121 3.16 -1.82 16.92
C ARG A 121 4.59 -1.31 16.86
N LEU A 122 5.24 -1.37 15.69
CA LEU A 122 6.60 -0.85 15.49
C LEU A 122 6.65 0.66 15.73
N ALA A 123 5.71 1.41 15.14
CA ALA A 123 5.62 2.86 15.30
C ALA A 123 5.33 3.24 16.75
N TRP A 124 4.39 2.55 17.41
CA TRP A 124 4.13 2.78 18.82
C TRP A 124 5.36 2.52 19.68
N LEU A 125 6.11 1.43 19.45
CA LEU A 125 7.27 1.07 20.26
C LEU A 125 8.44 2.05 20.07
N THR A 126 8.77 2.37 18.82
CA THR A 126 10.04 3.02 18.45
C THR A 126 9.91 4.47 18.01
N GLY A 127 8.72 4.91 17.61
CA GLY A 127 8.47 6.19 16.93
C GLY A 127 8.62 6.12 15.40
N PHE A 128 9.15 5.04 14.83
CA PHE A 128 9.36 4.89 13.40
C PHE A 128 8.04 4.67 12.64
N THR A 129 7.71 5.55 11.71
CA THR A 129 6.43 5.56 10.97
C THR A 129 6.51 5.03 9.54
N GLY A 130 7.68 4.58 9.08
CA GLY A 130 7.85 4.00 7.74
C GLY A 130 7.04 2.71 7.53
N SER A 131 6.79 2.35 6.26
CA SER A 131 5.94 1.19 5.91
C SER A 131 6.66 -0.15 5.93
N ALA A 132 8.00 -0.18 6.12
CA ALA A 132 8.78 -1.41 6.22
C ALA A 132 9.84 -1.30 7.31
N GLY A 133 9.95 -2.31 8.16
CA GLY A 133 10.96 -2.34 9.22
C GLY A 133 10.71 -3.43 10.27
N LEU A 134 11.71 -3.63 11.11
CA LEU A 134 11.69 -4.59 12.20
C LEU A 134 12.44 -4.02 13.41
N ALA A 135 11.87 -4.07 14.60
CA ALA A 135 12.62 -3.87 15.82
C ALA A 135 12.97 -5.21 16.47
N VAL A 136 14.20 -5.34 16.93
CA VAL A 136 14.68 -6.43 17.81
C VAL A 136 14.99 -5.83 19.16
N VAL A 137 14.32 -6.32 20.19
CA VAL A 137 14.51 -5.88 21.59
C VAL A 137 15.10 -7.01 22.39
N LEU A 138 16.27 -6.79 23.00
CA LEU A 138 16.92 -7.66 23.97
C LEU A 138 17.00 -6.97 25.35
N PRO A 139 17.40 -7.66 26.41
CA PRO A 139 17.46 -7.08 27.78
C PRO A 139 18.29 -5.80 27.84
N GLU A 140 19.46 -5.79 27.20
CA GLU A 140 20.44 -4.71 27.27
C GLU A 140 20.63 -3.94 25.97
N ALA A 141 20.13 -4.47 24.84
CA ALA A 141 20.26 -3.87 23.51
C ALA A 141 18.93 -3.84 22.78
N ALA A 142 18.78 -2.87 21.85
CA ALA A 142 17.68 -2.86 20.92
C ALA A 142 18.13 -2.26 19.58
N ALA A 143 17.56 -2.73 18.48
CA ALA A 143 17.86 -2.23 17.14
C ALA A 143 16.59 -2.10 16.30
N VAL A 144 16.58 -1.11 15.41
CA VAL A 144 15.57 -0.94 14.36
C VAL A 144 16.24 -1.13 13.01
N PHE A 145 15.68 -2.01 12.19
CA PHE A 145 16.15 -2.35 10.86
C PHE A 145 15.20 -1.76 9.83
N VAL A 146 15.73 -0.98 8.90
CA VAL A 146 14.99 -0.36 7.79
C VAL A 146 15.72 -0.60 6.47
N ASP A 147 15.02 -0.51 5.34
CA ASP A 147 15.66 -0.53 4.02
C ASP A 147 16.09 0.87 3.57
N GLY A 148 16.73 0.96 2.39
CA GLY A 148 17.32 2.20 1.87
C GLY A 148 16.33 3.35 1.69
N ARG A 149 15.03 3.09 1.58
CA ARG A 149 13.98 4.10 1.47
C ARG A 149 13.81 4.91 2.76
N TYR A 150 14.16 4.31 3.91
CA TYR A 150 13.83 4.82 5.24
C TYR A 150 15.04 5.19 6.10
N THR A 151 16.26 5.17 5.58
CA THR A 151 17.47 5.46 6.37
C THR A 151 17.43 6.86 6.99
N LEU A 152 17.14 7.89 6.19
CA LEU A 152 17.04 9.28 6.66
C LEU A 152 15.84 9.48 7.60
N GLN A 153 14.70 8.82 7.34
CA GLN A 153 13.54 8.89 8.20
C GLN A 153 13.80 8.23 9.56
N ALA A 154 14.46 7.08 9.58
CA ALA A 154 14.84 6.42 10.84
C ALA A 154 15.82 7.27 11.66
N GLU A 155 16.72 8.02 11.00
CA GLU A 155 17.59 8.98 11.70
C GLU A 155 16.82 10.10 12.38
N ALA A 156 15.75 10.57 11.76
CA ALA A 156 14.92 11.66 12.28
C ALA A 156 13.92 11.21 13.37
N GLU A 157 13.36 9.99 13.26
CA GLU A 157 12.24 9.52 14.08
C GLU A 157 12.65 8.60 15.24
N VAL A 158 13.71 7.82 15.08
CA VAL A 158 14.14 6.81 16.08
C VAL A 158 15.19 7.39 16.98
N ASP A 159 14.97 7.33 18.30
CA ASP A 159 15.96 7.75 19.29
C ASP A 159 17.19 6.82 19.28
N GLY A 160 18.33 7.34 18.81
CA GLY A 160 19.59 6.62 18.72
C GLY A 160 20.22 6.24 20.07
N ALA A 161 19.76 6.83 21.18
CA ALA A 161 20.16 6.41 22.52
C ALA A 161 19.43 5.15 22.99
N LEU A 162 18.27 4.84 22.43
CA LEU A 162 17.46 3.68 22.76
C LEU A 162 17.64 2.52 21.78
N TYR A 163 17.80 2.83 20.48
CA TYR A 163 17.83 1.85 19.39
C TYR A 163 19.03 2.07 18.48
N GLN A 164 19.75 1.01 18.17
CA GLN A 164 20.69 1.01 17.05
C GLN A 164 19.91 1.04 15.73
N ARG A 165 20.18 2.01 14.85
CA ARG A 165 19.58 2.10 13.52
C ARG A 165 20.43 1.28 12.55
N ARG A 166 19.84 0.37 11.80
CA ARG A 166 20.52 -0.60 10.94
C ARG A 166 19.87 -0.69 9.57
N HIS A 167 20.69 -0.81 8.54
CA HIS A 167 20.22 -1.10 7.20
C HIS A 167 19.99 -2.61 7.04
N ILE A 168 18.76 -3.02 6.70
CA ILE A 168 18.34 -4.43 6.74
C ILE A 168 19.12 -5.33 5.77
N THR A 169 19.62 -4.77 4.65
CA THR A 169 20.41 -5.51 3.65
C THR A 169 21.89 -5.59 4.02
N GLU A 170 22.48 -4.48 4.48
CA GLU A 170 23.91 -4.41 4.84
C GLU A 170 24.18 -5.08 6.19
N GLN A 171 23.28 -4.96 7.11
CA GLN A 171 23.35 -5.51 8.47
C GLN A 171 22.06 -6.26 8.81
N PRO A 172 21.82 -7.45 8.24
CA PRO A 172 20.59 -8.19 8.43
C PRO A 172 20.28 -8.47 9.92
N ALA A 173 18.99 -8.41 10.27
CA ALA A 173 18.54 -8.65 11.65
C ALA A 173 19.02 -9.98 12.22
N GLY A 174 19.09 -11.05 11.40
CA GLY A 174 19.64 -12.34 11.81
C GLY A 174 21.12 -12.28 12.21
N ALA A 175 21.94 -11.50 11.49
CA ALA A 175 23.35 -11.31 11.85
C ALA A 175 23.49 -10.56 13.19
N TRP A 176 22.67 -9.53 13.39
CA TRP A 176 22.62 -8.79 14.64
C TRP A 176 22.16 -9.67 15.81
N VAL A 177 21.11 -10.48 15.63
CA VAL A 177 20.64 -11.45 16.63
C VAL A 177 21.76 -12.43 17.01
N ALA A 178 22.44 -13.02 16.01
CA ALA A 178 23.54 -13.95 16.24
C ALA A 178 24.73 -13.33 17.01
N ALA A 179 24.90 -12.00 16.93
CA ALA A 179 25.98 -11.28 17.61
C ALA A 179 25.60 -10.79 19.03
N HIS A 180 24.32 -10.63 19.34
CA HIS A 180 23.87 -9.96 20.58
C HIS A 180 23.04 -10.86 21.52
N LEU A 181 22.37 -11.89 21.00
CA LEU A 181 21.66 -12.87 21.83
C LEU A 181 22.69 -13.72 22.57
N LYS A 182 22.49 -13.90 23.88
CA LYS A 182 23.44 -14.70 24.73
C LYS A 182 23.02 -16.17 24.72
N PRO A 183 23.98 -17.10 24.96
CA PRO A 183 23.67 -18.52 25.11
C PRO A 183 22.62 -18.76 26.19
N GLY A 184 21.62 -19.59 25.89
CA GLY A 184 20.50 -19.89 26.76
C GLY A 184 19.38 -18.85 26.78
N GLU A 185 19.54 -17.69 26.14
CA GLU A 185 18.47 -16.72 26.02
C GLU A 185 17.42 -17.14 24.99
N VAL A 186 16.15 -16.77 25.23
CA VAL A 186 15.00 -17.03 24.38
C VAL A 186 14.57 -15.73 23.71
N LEU A 187 14.70 -15.65 22.40
CA LEU A 187 14.11 -14.60 21.58
C LEU A 187 12.68 -15.02 21.22
N ALA A 188 11.70 -14.17 21.50
CA ALA A 188 10.30 -14.45 21.24
C ALA A 188 9.77 -13.70 20.02
N TYR A 189 8.70 -14.23 19.42
CA TYR A 189 7.99 -13.60 18.31
C TYR A 189 6.49 -13.92 18.35
N ASP A 190 5.69 -13.09 17.65
CA ASP A 190 4.28 -13.38 17.40
C ASP A 190 4.16 -14.15 16.07
N PRO A 191 3.73 -15.43 16.08
CA PRO A 191 3.68 -16.23 14.85
C PRO A 191 2.65 -15.76 13.82
N ARG A 192 1.74 -14.87 14.19
CA ARG A 192 0.79 -14.24 13.25
C ARG A 192 1.40 -13.11 12.44
N LEU A 193 2.53 -12.53 12.92
CA LEU A 193 3.15 -11.34 12.30
C LEU A 193 4.39 -11.64 11.47
N HIS A 194 4.77 -12.89 11.33
CA HIS A 194 5.96 -13.32 10.59
C HIS A 194 5.62 -14.43 9.59
N THR A 195 6.25 -14.37 8.43
CA THR A 195 6.19 -15.46 7.45
C THR A 195 7.06 -16.65 7.89
N VAL A 196 6.79 -17.84 7.31
CA VAL A 196 7.56 -19.05 7.63
C VAL A 196 9.05 -18.86 7.33
N GLY A 197 9.38 -18.26 6.19
CA GLY A 197 10.77 -18.06 5.78
C GLY A 197 11.53 -17.07 6.68
N GLU A 198 10.83 -16.07 7.25
CA GLU A 198 11.43 -15.16 8.25
C GLU A 198 11.72 -15.91 9.56
N VAL A 199 10.75 -16.69 10.03
CA VAL A 199 10.91 -17.48 11.25
C VAL A 199 12.07 -18.47 11.13
N GLU A 200 12.19 -19.16 9.99
CA GLU A 200 13.28 -20.11 9.73
C GLU A 200 14.66 -19.42 9.79
N ARG A 201 14.80 -18.25 9.15
CA ARG A 201 16.05 -17.46 9.17
C ARG A 201 16.40 -16.95 10.58
N LEU A 202 15.42 -16.44 11.31
CA LEU A 202 15.62 -15.92 12.68
C LEU A 202 15.89 -17.03 13.68
N ARG A 203 15.28 -18.19 13.50
CA ARG A 203 15.56 -19.39 14.31
C ARG A 203 17.01 -19.83 14.14
N ALA A 204 17.48 -19.97 12.89
CA ALA A 204 18.88 -20.33 12.63
C ALA A 204 19.87 -19.30 13.22
N ALA A 205 19.50 -18.02 13.22
CA ALA A 205 20.31 -16.97 13.82
C ALA A 205 20.37 -17.07 15.36
N ALA A 206 19.23 -17.33 16.02
CA ALA A 206 19.15 -17.52 17.46
C ALA A 206 19.94 -18.78 17.92
N GLU A 207 19.79 -19.88 17.20
CA GLU A 207 20.53 -21.13 17.45
C GLU A 207 22.04 -20.94 17.28
N LYS A 208 22.47 -20.19 16.28
CA LYS A 208 23.88 -19.82 16.07
C LYS A 208 24.46 -19.05 17.26
N ALA A 209 23.64 -18.25 17.94
CA ALA A 209 24.04 -17.55 19.17
C ALA A 209 24.06 -18.46 20.43
N GLY A 210 23.65 -19.72 20.33
CA GLY A 210 23.43 -20.61 21.46
C GLY A 210 22.13 -20.34 22.22
N GLY A 211 21.24 -19.53 21.69
CA GLY A 211 19.89 -19.24 22.18
C GLY A 211 18.83 -20.03 21.47
N SER A 212 17.57 -19.59 21.60
CA SER A 212 16.43 -20.20 20.91
C SER A 212 15.41 -19.16 20.46
N LEU A 213 14.52 -19.54 19.50
CA LEU A 213 13.40 -18.72 19.04
C LEU A 213 12.08 -19.38 19.48
N ALA A 214 11.22 -18.66 20.20
CA ALA A 214 9.94 -19.14 20.71
C ALA A 214 8.75 -18.33 20.23
N ALA A 215 7.70 -19.03 19.75
CA ALA A 215 6.42 -18.43 19.43
C ALA A 215 5.64 -18.09 20.72
N LEU A 216 4.96 -16.95 20.75
CA LEU A 216 4.06 -16.55 21.83
C LEU A 216 2.61 -16.62 21.37
N ASP A 217 1.73 -17.07 22.24
CA ASP A 217 0.28 -17.15 21.97
C ASP A 217 -0.38 -15.75 21.91
N ALA A 218 0.19 -14.77 22.63
CA ALA A 218 -0.30 -13.41 22.67
C ALA A 218 0.87 -12.42 22.57
N ASN A 219 0.65 -11.35 21.79
CA ASN A 219 1.66 -10.33 21.54
C ASN A 219 1.95 -9.51 22.81
N PRO A 220 3.20 -9.43 23.27
CA PRO A 220 3.56 -8.69 24.48
C PRO A 220 3.41 -7.16 24.31
N LEU A 221 3.48 -6.63 23.08
CA LEU A 221 3.22 -5.22 22.83
C LEU A 221 1.75 -4.87 23.06
N ASP A 222 0.82 -5.73 22.66
CA ASP A 222 -0.62 -5.51 22.87
C ASP A 222 -0.97 -5.51 24.38
N ALA A 223 -0.23 -6.25 25.20
CA ALA A 223 -0.39 -6.24 26.65
C ALA A 223 0.03 -4.91 27.31
N VAL A 224 1.03 -4.22 26.74
CA VAL A 224 1.57 -2.98 27.32
C VAL A 224 1.10 -1.71 26.61
N TRP A 225 0.45 -1.83 25.46
CA TRP A 225 -0.13 -0.73 24.69
C TRP A 225 -1.56 -0.43 25.16
N THR A 226 -1.67 0.27 26.27
CA THR A 226 -2.94 0.49 26.98
C THR A 226 -3.97 1.33 26.21
N ASP A 227 -3.54 2.13 25.25
CA ASP A 227 -4.36 2.97 24.39
C ASP A 227 -4.42 2.45 22.94
N GLN A 228 -4.19 1.14 22.74
CA GLN A 228 -4.27 0.52 21.43
C GLN A 228 -5.66 0.72 20.81
N PRO A 229 -5.75 1.20 19.56
CA PRO A 229 -7.02 1.34 18.89
C PRO A 229 -7.77 0.01 18.75
N PRO A 230 -9.12 0.01 18.74
CA PRO A 230 -9.88 -1.21 18.45
C PRO A 230 -9.65 -1.67 17.01
N ALA A 231 -10.14 -2.87 16.68
CA ALA A 231 -10.13 -3.37 15.29
C ALA A 231 -11.00 -2.44 14.41
N PRO A 232 -10.56 -2.14 13.18
CA PRO A 232 -11.32 -1.29 12.26
C PRO A 232 -12.61 -1.97 11.81
N LEU A 233 -13.68 -1.19 11.67
CA LEU A 233 -15.00 -1.63 11.22
C LEU A 233 -15.53 -0.74 10.09
N ALA A 234 -14.78 -0.65 8.97
CA ALA A 234 -15.26 0.03 7.78
C ALA A 234 -16.35 -0.81 7.07
N PRO A 235 -17.35 -0.16 6.42
CA PRO A 235 -18.32 -0.87 5.62
C PRO A 235 -17.69 -1.69 4.50
N VAL A 236 -18.12 -2.92 4.32
CA VAL A 236 -17.77 -3.77 3.18
C VAL A 236 -18.92 -3.71 2.18
N VAL A 237 -18.56 -3.35 0.94
CA VAL A 237 -19.52 -3.10 -0.14
C VAL A 237 -19.22 -3.98 -1.35
N PRO A 238 -20.22 -4.30 -2.19
CA PRO A 238 -20.00 -4.91 -3.48
C PRO A 238 -19.15 -4.02 -4.40
N HIS A 239 -18.31 -4.66 -5.21
CA HIS A 239 -17.63 -4.04 -6.34
C HIS A 239 -18.30 -4.49 -7.63
N ASP A 240 -18.85 -3.55 -8.37
CA ASP A 240 -19.68 -3.83 -9.56
C ASP A 240 -18.89 -4.57 -10.64
N VAL A 241 -19.54 -5.57 -11.25
CA VAL A 241 -18.95 -6.37 -12.33
C VAL A 241 -18.56 -5.55 -13.55
N ARG A 242 -19.21 -4.41 -13.79
CA ARG A 242 -18.82 -3.49 -14.88
C ARG A 242 -17.38 -2.96 -14.74
N PHE A 243 -16.85 -2.88 -13.51
CA PHE A 243 -15.47 -2.51 -13.21
C PHE A 243 -14.57 -3.73 -13.06
N ALA A 244 -15.09 -4.80 -12.45
CA ALA A 244 -14.34 -6.02 -12.20
C ALA A 244 -14.18 -6.92 -13.44
N GLY A 245 -15.02 -6.76 -14.46
CA GLY A 245 -15.01 -7.50 -15.73
C GLY A 245 -15.47 -8.95 -15.62
N GLU A 246 -15.27 -9.60 -14.49
CA GLU A 246 -15.66 -10.97 -14.20
C GLU A 246 -16.46 -11.04 -12.90
N SER A 247 -17.48 -11.90 -12.85
CA SER A 247 -18.23 -12.12 -11.62
C SER A 247 -17.41 -12.86 -10.57
N ALA A 248 -17.74 -12.69 -9.28
CA ALA A 248 -17.13 -13.46 -8.20
C ALA A 248 -17.31 -14.99 -8.40
N GLU A 249 -18.42 -15.42 -9.00
CA GLU A 249 -18.64 -16.83 -9.32
C GLU A 249 -17.65 -17.34 -10.38
N GLN A 250 -17.47 -16.62 -11.47
CA GLN A 250 -16.50 -16.97 -12.52
C GLN A 250 -15.08 -17.09 -11.96
N LYS A 251 -14.65 -16.12 -11.15
CA LYS A 251 -13.34 -16.13 -10.49
C LYS A 251 -13.17 -17.33 -9.56
N ARG A 252 -14.17 -17.61 -8.70
CA ARG A 252 -14.16 -18.77 -7.78
C ARG A 252 -14.07 -20.09 -8.54
N GLN A 253 -14.88 -20.27 -9.59
CA GLN A 253 -14.87 -21.49 -10.39
C GLN A 253 -13.53 -21.68 -11.12
N ALA A 254 -12.96 -20.64 -11.68
CA ALA A 254 -11.66 -20.69 -12.35
C ALA A 254 -10.54 -21.14 -11.40
N LEU A 255 -10.49 -20.57 -10.18
CA LEU A 255 -9.50 -20.96 -9.17
C LEU A 255 -9.76 -22.37 -8.62
N ALA A 256 -11.01 -22.71 -8.33
CA ALA A 256 -11.38 -24.06 -7.88
C ALA A 256 -11.00 -25.14 -8.90
N GLY A 257 -11.20 -24.87 -10.19
CA GLY A 257 -10.77 -25.77 -11.26
C GLY A 257 -9.25 -26.01 -11.28
N ARG A 258 -8.45 -24.97 -10.98
CA ARG A 258 -6.99 -25.13 -10.84
C ARG A 258 -6.62 -25.97 -9.62
N LEU A 259 -7.21 -25.69 -8.45
CA LEU A 259 -6.99 -26.49 -7.24
C LEU A 259 -7.31 -27.97 -7.49
N ALA A 260 -8.45 -28.26 -8.13
CA ALA A 260 -8.85 -29.62 -8.46
C ALA A 260 -7.86 -30.29 -9.42
N ALA A 261 -7.39 -29.60 -10.46
CA ALA A 261 -6.38 -30.11 -11.40
C ALA A 261 -5.05 -30.43 -10.70
N GLU A 262 -4.66 -29.69 -9.69
CA GLU A 262 -3.47 -29.90 -8.86
C GLU A 262 -3.72 -30.87 -7.69
N ARG A 263 -4.94 -31.42 -7.59
CA ARG A 263 -5.38 -32.30 -6.49
C ARG A 263 -5.22 -31.64 -5.12
N VAL A 264 -5.49 -30.34 -5.04
CA VAL A 264 -5.52 -29.55 -3.82
C VAL A 264 -6.98 -29.42 -3.39
N ASP A 265 -7.29 -29.75 -2.14
CA ASP A 265 -8.66 -29.75 -1.62
C ASP A 265 -9.15 -28.35 -1.27
N ALA A 266 -8.23 -27.50 -0.77
CA ALA A 266 -8.55 -26.13 -0.37
C ALA A 266 -7.29 -25.23 -0.44
N ALA A 267 -7.50 -23.93 -0.63
CA ALA A 267 -6.47 -22.89 -0.50
C ALA A 267 -6.84 -21.93 0.64
N VAL A 268 -5.87 -21.65 1.50
CA VAL A 268 -5.97 -20.63 2.54
C VAL A 268 -5.53 -19.29 1.96
N LEU A 269 -6.43 -18.32 1.91
CA LEU A 269 -6.18 -16.97 1.44
C LEU A 269 -6.06 -16.05 2.66
N THR A 270 -4.89 -15.44 2.81
CA THR A 270 -4.58 -14.52 3.91
C THR A 270 -4.39 -13.09 3.42
N ALA A 271 -4.19 -12.89 2.12
CA ALA A 271 -4.04 -11.58 1.50
C ALA A 271 -5.42 -10.95 1.25
N PRO A 272 -5.77 -9.82 1.92
CA PRO A 272 -7.11 -9.22 1.82
C PRO A 272 -7.42 -8.70 0.42
N ASP A 273 -6.42 -8.29 -0.35
CA ASP A 273 -6.57 -7.85 -1.74
C ASP A 273 -6.96 -9.01 -2.68
N SER A 274 -6.41 -10.21 -2.45
CA SER A 274 -6.81 -11.44 -3.16
C SER A 274 -8.26 -11.82 -2.85
N ILE A 275 -8.66 -11.71 -1.58
CA ILE A 275 -10.04 -11.97 -1.13
C ILE A 275 -11.00 -10.94 -1.72
N ALA A 276 -10.63 -9.66 -1.67
CA ALA A 276 -11.44 -8.57 -2.23
C ALA A 276 -11.62 -8.71 -3.75
N TRP A 277 -10.56 -9.09 -4.47
CA TRP A 277 -10.62 -9.38 -5.91
C TRP A 277 -11.48 -10.61 -6.21
N LEU A 278 -11.28 -11.71 -5.48
CA LEU A 278 -12.00 -12.97 -5.70
C LEU A 278 -13.52 -12.83 -5.53
N LEU A 279 -13.94 -12.08 -4.51
CA LEU A 279 -15.33 -11.94 -4.13
C LEU A 279 -16.00 -10.67 -4.67
N ASN A 280 -15.28 -9.85 -5.43
CA ASN A 280 -15.74 -8.55 -5.90
C ASN A 280 -16.31 -7.72 -4.75
N ILE A 281 -15.54 -7.54 -3.70
CA ILE A 281 -15.88 -6.71 -2.54
C ILE A 281 -14.81 -5.65 -2.29
N ARG A 282 -15.19 -4.54 -1.69
CA ARG A 282 -14.26 -3.50 -1.24
C ARG A 282 -14.60 -3.10 0.19
N GLY A 283 -13.62 -2.55 0.90
CA GLY A 283 -13.76 -2.07 2.26
C GLY A 283 -12.83 -0.88 2.50
N GLY A 284 -12.71 -0.44 3.74
CA GLY A 284 -11.87 0.70 4.10
C GLY A 284 -11.13 0.48 5.43
N ASP A 285 -10.75 -0.75 5.76
CA ASP A 285 -10.09 -1.05 7.03
C ASP A 285 -8.64 -0.57 7.11
N VAL A 286 -8.02 -0.36 5.96
CA VAL A 286 -6.60 0.03 5.82
C VAL A 286 -6.53 1.37 5.10
N PRO A 287 -5.67 2.30 5.53
CA PRO A 287 -5.50 3.59 4.84
C PRO A 287 -5.19 3.41 3.35
N HIS A 288 -5.86 4.19 2.52
CA HIS A 288 -5.62 4.30 1.07
C HIS A 288 -5.79 3.00 0.28
N THR A 289 -6.18 1.91 0.92
CA THR A 289 -6.32 0.61 0.28
C THR A 289 -7.75 0.10 0.46
N PRO A 290 -8.55 -0.01 -0.62
CA PRO A 290 -9.99 -0.25 -0.53
C PRO A 290 -10.32 -1.73 -0.29
N LEU A 291 -9.86 -2.30 0.82
CA LEU A 291 -10.07 -3.70 1.16
C LEU A 291 -10.56 -3.91 2.60
N PRO A 292 -11.34 -4.97 2.83
CA PRO A 292 -11.70 -5.42 4.17
C PRO A 292 -10.65 -6.40 4.70
N LEU A 293 -10.28 -6.28 5.97
CA LEU A 293 -9.48 -7.29 6.63
C LEU A 293 -10.32 -8.54 6.90
N ALA A 294 -9.93 -9.65 6.30
CA ALA A 294 -10.59 -10.95 6.37
C ALA A 294 -9.61 -12.07 6.03
N PHE A 295 -9.94 -13.30 6.45
CA PHE A 295 -9.32 -14.52 5.94
C PHE A 295 -10.35 -15.31 5.12
N ALA A 296 -9.88 -16.15 4.21
CA ALA A 296 -10.78 -17.03 3.49
C ALA A 296 -10.17 -18.42 3.25
N ILE A 297 -11.03 -19.42 3.12
CA ILE A 297 -10.67 -20.74 2.64
C ILE A 297 -11.49 -21.00 1.37
N LEU A 298 -10.82 -21.08 0.23
CA LEU A 298 -11.41 -21.47 -1.05
C LEU A 298 -11.31 -22.98 -1.20
N ASN A 299 -12.43 -23.67 -1.30
CA ASN A 299 -12.49 -25.10 -1.53
C ASN A 299 -12.44 -25.45 -3.03
N SER A 300 -11.96 -26.64 -3.37
CA SER A 300 -11.85 -27.11 -4.76
C SER A 300 -13.19 -27.28 -5.48
N ASP A 301 -14.33 -27.18 -4.77
CA ASP A 301 -15.68 -27.14 -5.33
C ASP A 301 -16.21 -25.70 -5.58
N GLY A 302 -15.38 -24.68 -5.32
CA GLY A 302 -15.73 -23.27 -5.48
C GLY A 302 -16.51 -22.65 -4.32
N ALA A 303 -16.75 -23.39 -3.22
CA ALA A 303 -17.28 -22.80 -1.99
C ALA A 303 -16.17 -22.04 -1.26
N VAL A 304 -16.55 -20.94 -0.58
CA VAL A 304 -15.64 -20.10 0.21
C VAL A 304 -16.15 -19.96 1.63
N ASP A 305 -15.29 -20.21 2.61
CA ASP A 305 -15.50 -19.78 3.98
C ASP A 305 -14.81 -18.43 4.17
N LEU A 306 -15.58 -17.36 4.35
CA LEU A 306 -15.11 -16.01 4.55
C LEU A 306 -15.15 -15.66 6.04
N PHE A 307 -13.99 -15.53 6.67
CA PHE A 307 -13.82 -15.18 8.08
C PHE A 307 -13.73 -13.66 8.21
N ILE A 308 -14.87 -13.04 8.53
CA ILE A 308 -15.01 -11.59 8.56
C ILE A 308 -15.94 -11.15 9.70
N ASP A 309 -15.65 -9.99 10.28
CA ASP A 309 -16.55 -9.40 11.28
C ASP A 309 -17.86 -8.98 10.63
N ARG A 310 -18.95 -9.61 11.05
CA ARG A 310 -20.29 -9.37 10.47
C ARG A 310 -20.77 -7.94 10.64
N ARG A 311 -20.25 -7.20 11.60
CA ARG A 311 -20.58 -5.79 11.82
C ARG A 311 -20.14 -4.87 10.67
N LYS A 312 -19.22 -5.33 9.79
CA LYS A 312 -18.76 -4.60 8.58
C LYS A 312 -19.69 -4.76 7.38
N LEU A 313 -20.62 -5.71 7.40
CA LEU A 313 -21.38 -6.09 6.22
C LEU A 313 -22.46 -5.05 5.91
N ALA A 314 -22.27 -4.27 4.85
CA ALA A 314 -23.27 -3.35 4.36
C ALA A 314 -24.53 -4.08 3.86
N PRO A 315 -25.70 -3.45 3.90
CA PRO A 315 -26.94 -4.02 3.35
C PRO A 315 -26.75 -4.48 1.89
N GLY A 316 -27.30 -5.65 1.54
CA GLY A 316 -27.19 -6.24 0.20
C GLY A 316 -25.90 -7.03 -0.08
N LEU A 317 -24.91 -6.99 0.82
CA LEU A 317 -23.66 -7.71 0.61
C LEU A 317 -23.84 -9.24 0.67
N ALA A 318 -24.71 -9.74 1.53
CA ALA A 318 -24.97 -11.18 1.64
C ALA A 318 -25.56 -11.75 0.34
N GLU A 319 -26.47 -11.01 -0.29
CA GLU A 319 -27.06 -11.35 -1.59
C GLU A 319 -25.99 -11.34 -2.69
N HIS A 320 -25.09 -10.35 -2.69
CA HIS A 320 -23.97 -10.26 -3.63
C HIS A 320 -23.03 -11.47 -3.52
N LEU A 321 -22.70 -11.89 -2.30
CA LEU A 321 -21.82 -13.04 -2.05
C LEU A 321 -22.46 -14.38 -2.44
N GLY A 322 -23.79 -14.47 -2.34
CA GLY A 322 -24.55 -15.67 -2.68
C GLY A 322 -24.34 -16.84 -1.71
N ASN A 323 -24.99 -17.98 -2.01
CA ASN A 323 -25.04 -19.14 -1.12
C ASN A 323 -23.78 -20.00 -1.07
N ARG A 324 -22.82 -19.77 -1.97
CA ARG A 324 -21.54 -20.49 -2.01
C ARG A 324 -20.45 -19.82 -1.16
N VAL A 325 -20.72 -18.65 -0.57
CA VAL A 325 -19.83 -17.97 0.37
C VAL A 325 -20.43 -18.00 1.76
N ARG A 326 -19.81 -18.72 2.67
CA ARG A 326 -20.24 -18.84 4.06
C ARG A 326 -19.54 -17.80 4.91
N LEU A 327 -20.32 -16.96 5.59
CA LEU A 327 -19.81 -15.94 6.49
C LEU A 327 -19.49 -16.54 7.85
N MET A 328 -18.25 -16.54 8.23
CA MET A 328 -17.72 -17.11 9.47
C MET A 328 -17.17 -16.02 10.40
N PRO A 329 -17.35 -16.14 11.72
CA PRO A 329 -16.70 -15.25 12.68
C PRO A 329 -15.16 -15.36 12.57
N PRO A 330 -14.39 -14.24 12.63
CA PRO A 330 -12.92 -14.27 12.48
C PRO A 330 -12.21 -15.20 13.47
N GLU A 331 -12.70 -15.29 14.69
CA GLU A 331 -12.16 -16.14 15.77
C GLU A 331 -12.23 -17.63 15.46
N THR A 332 -13.11 -18.05 14.55
CA THR A 332 -13.26 -19.46 14.15
C THR A 332 -12.29 -19.90 13.05
N PHE A 333 -11.45 -19.00 12.55
CA PHE A 333 -10.47 -19.32 11.49
C PHE A 333 -9.50 -20.43 11.93
N GLY A 334 -8.99 -20.35 13.17
CA GLY A 334 -8.11 -21.39 13.72
C GLY A 334 -8.76 -22.77 13.78
N ASP A 335 -10.03 -22.85 14.14
CA ASP A 335 -10.77 -24.12 14.18
C ASP A 335 -11.00 -24.67 12.77
N ALA A 336 -11.19 -23.80 11.78
CA ALA A 336 -11.31 -24.22 10.39
C ALA A 336 -10.01 -24.84 9.86
N LEU A 337 -8.86 -24.24 10.18
CA LEU A 337 -7.54 -24.82 9.84
C LEU A 337 -7.34 -26.19 10.52
N GLN A 338 -7.73 -26.32 11.78
CA GLN A 338 -7.67 -27.60 12.49
C GLN A 338 -8.57 -28.67 11.85
N ARG A 339 -9.77 -28.32 11.41
CA ARG A 339 -10.67 -29.27 10.70
C ARG A 339 -10.05 -29.76 9.40
N LEU A 340 -9.46 -28.86 8.58
CA LEU A 340 -8.76 -29.27 7.36
C LEU A 340 -7.65 -30.27 7.66
N GLY A 341 -6.91 -30.08 8.75
CA GLY A 341 -5.88 -31.00 9.18
C GLY A 341 -6.42 -32.34 9.67
N ALA A 342 -7.45 -32.33 10.53
CA ALA A 342 -8.10 -33.55 11.04
C ALA A 342 -8.69 -34.40 9.91
N GLU A 343 -9.18 -33.77 8.86
CA GLU A 343 -9.66 -34.42 7.62
C GLU A 343 -8.52 -34.83 6.68
N LYS A 344 -7.26 -34.56 7.04
CA LYS A 344 -6.05 -34.85 6.24
C LYS A 344 -6.11 -34.26 4.82
N ARG A 345 -6.74 -33.10 4.67
CA ARG A 345 -6.85 -32.39 3.40
C ARG A 345 -5.48 -31.95 2.90
N ARG A 346 -5.33 -31.94 1.58
CA ARG A 346 -4.20 -31.27 0.93
C ARG A 346 -4.53 -29.78 0.76
N VAL A 347 -3.83 -28.93 1.53
CA VAL A 347 -4.16 -27.52 1.67
C VAL A 347 -3.04 -26.65 1.11
N GLN A 348 -3.36 -25.80 0.15
CA GLN A 348 -2.43 -24.78 -0.35
C GLN A 348 -2.36 -23.60 0.60
N ALA A 349 -1.15 -23.20 0.94
CA ALA A 349 -0.86 -21.96 1.66
C ALA A 349 0.40 -21.31 1.09
N ASP A 350 0.37 -20.00 0.92
CA ASP A 350 1.47 -19.24 0.35
C ASP A 350 2.51 -18.91 1.44
N PRO A 351 3.75 -19.41 1.35
CA PRO A 351 4.78 -19.13 2.35
C PRO A 351 5.27 -17.68 2.36
N ALA A 352 4.92 -16.87 1.34
CA ALA A 352 5.31 -15.47 1.25
C ALA A 352 4.28 -14.51 1.88
N THR A 353 2.99 -14.90 1.93
CA THR A 353 1.91 -14.04 2.42
C THR A 353 1.18 -14.60 3.64
N ALA A 354 1.19 -15.92 3.85
CA ALA A 354 0.59 -16.51 5.05
C ALA A 354 1.58 -16.53 6.21
N SER A 355 1.06 -16.20 7.39
CA SER A 355 1.86 -16.19 8.62
C SER A 355 2.28 -17.61 9.05
N ALA A 356 3.36 -17.70 9.82
CA ALA A 356 3.85 -18.96 10.41
C ALA A 356 2.75 -19.65 11.23
N TRP A 357 1.90 -18.89 11.90
CA TRP A 357 0.77 -19.41 12.68
C TRP A 357 -0.19 -20.27 11.85
N VAL A 358 -0.44 -19.91 10.59
CA VAL A 358 -1.29 -20.69 9.68
C VAL A 358 -0.65 -22.05 9.39
N PHE A 359 0.64 -22.05 9.08
CA PHE A 359 1.40 -23.27 8.81
C PHE A 359 1.49 -24.19 10.03
N ASP A 360 1.76 -23.61 11.19
CA ASP A 360 1.85 -24.36 12.46
C ASP A 360 0.52 -25.02 12.82
N ARG A 361 -0.61 -24.31 12.65
CA ARG A 361 -1.95 -24.86 12.89
C ARG A 361 -2.31 -25.99 11.93
N LEU A 362 -2.05 -25.83 10.64
CA LEU A 362 -2.28 -26.88 9.63
C LEU A 362 -1.40 -28.12 9.90
N ALA A 363 -0.11 -27.90 10.16
CA ALA A 363 0.84 -28.99 10.42
C ALA A 363 0.50 -29.77 11.70
N ALA A 364 0.23 -29.05 12.81
CA ALA A 364 -0.13 -29.68 14.09
C ALA A 364 -1.43 -30.50 13.98
N ALA A 365 -2.36 -30.11 13.14
CA ALA A 365 -3.60 -30.84 12.88
C ALA A 365 -3.45 -32.00 11.87
N GLY A 366 -2.32 -32.12 11.17
CA GLY A 366 -2.02 -33.21 10.24
C GLY A 366 -2.44 -32.98 8.78
N ALA A 367 -2.61 -31.72 8.36
CA ALA A 367 -2.85 -31.35 6.98
C ALA A 367 -1.66 -31.68 6.07
N GLN A 368 -1.94 -32.01 4.82
CA GLN A 368 -0.92 -32.11 3.77
C GLN A 368 -0.71 -30.72 3.17
N ILE A 369 0.30 -29.98 3.65
CA ILE A 369 0.52 -28.61 3.21
C ILE A 369 1.18 -28.58 1.83
N HIS A 370 0.49 -27.98 0.86
CA HIS A 370 1.02 -27.61 -0.45
C HIS A 370 1.52 -26.16 -0.41
N ARG A 371 2.85 -26.00 -0.30
CA ARG A 371 3.49 -24.66 -0.30
C ARG A 371 3.53 -24.14 -1.73
N ALA A 372 2.62 -23.23 -2.07
CA ALA A 372 2.56 -22.57 -3.38
C ALA A 372 1.99 -21.15 -3.21
N ALA A 373 2.24 -20.30 -4.20
CA ALA A 373 1.73 -18.92 -4.21
C ALA A 373 0.19 -18.88 -4.10
N ASP A 374 -0.35 -17.80 -3.55
CA ASP A 374 -1.79 -17.52 -3.50
C ASP A 374 -2.41 -17.73 -4.91
N PRO A 375 -3.39 -18.61 -5.09
CA PRO A 375 -3.94 -18.91 -6.41
C PRO A 375 -4.63 -17.72 -7.09
N ALA A 376 -5.03 -16.69 -6.34
CA ALA A 376 -5.61 -15.47 -6.87
C ALA A 376 -4.55 -14.45 -7.35
N GLN A 377 -3.32 -14.53 -6.86
CA GLN A 377 -2.29 -13.51 -7.09
C GLN A 377 -2.01 -13.27 -8.58
N LEU A 378 -1.73 -14.31 -9.34
CA LEU A 378 -1.39 -14.17 -10.76
C LEU A 378 -2.61 -13.78 -11.63
N PRO A 379 -3.81 -14.37 -11.47
CA PRO A 379 -5.01 -13.90 -12.17
C PRO A 379 -5.34 -12.42 -11.88
N LYS A 380 -5.26 -11.99 -10.62
CA LYS A 380 -5.48 -10.60 -10.19
C LYS A 380 -4.46 -9.64 -10.82
N ALA A 381 -3.21 -10.04 -10.92
CA ALA A 381 -2.14 -9.23 -11.51
C ALA A 381 -2.34 -8.99 -13.01
N ARG A 382 -2.98 -9.93 -13.72
CA ARG A 382 -3.27 -9.84 -15.16
C ARG A 382 -4.66 -9.25 -15.38
N LYS A 383 -4.72 -7.92 -15.51
CA LYS A 383 -5.98 -7.20 -15.68
C LYS A 383 -6.70 -7.65 -16.95
N ASN A 384 -8.01 -7.88 -16.81
CA ASN A 384 -8.90 -8.15 -17.94
C ASN A 384 -9.23 -6.86 -18.71
N ALA A 385 -9.98 -6.97 -19.80
CA ALA A 385 -10.29 -5.82 -20.65
C ALA A 385 -11.03 -4.70 -19.91
N ALA A 386 -12.01 -5.04 -19.04
CA ALA A 386 -12.77 -4.05 -18.29
C ALA A 386 -11.90 -3.31 -17.27
N GLU A 387 -11.04 -4.05 -16.55
CA GLU A 387 -10.09 -3.45 -15.61
C GLU A 387 -9.06 -2.54 -16.32
N LEU A 388 -8.58 -2.92 -17.51
CA LEU A 388 -7.67 -2.08 -18.30
C LEU A 388 -8.35 -0.83 -18.84
N ASP A 389 -9.57 -0.95 -19.35
CA ASP A 389 -10.32 0.21 -19.86
C ASP A 389 -10.69 1.18 -18.73
N GLY A 390 -11.06 0.64 -17.56
CA GLY A 390 -11.27 1.43 -16.36
C GLY A 390 -9.98 2.14 -15.92
N THR A 391 -8.85 1.44 -15.89
CA THR A 391 -7.54 2.02 -15.56
C THR A 391 -7.16 3.14 -16.52
N ARG A 392 -7.36 2.98 -17.85
CA ARG A 392 -7.12 4.05 -18.84
C ARG A 392 -8.01 5.26 -18.57
N ALA A 393 -9.29 5.03 -18.26
CA ALA A 393 -10.24 6.10 -17.93
C ALA A 393 -9.84 6.83 -16.64
N ALA A 394 -9.41 6.09 -15.60
CA ALA A 394 -8.89 6.66 -14.36
C ALA A 394 -7.66 7.55 -14.62
N HIS A 395 -6.70 7.10 -15.42
CA HIS A 395 -5.50 7.90 -15.76
C HIS A 395 -5.81 9.16 -16.59
N ARG A 396 -6.85 9.17 -17.39
CA ARG A 396 -7.30 10.40 -18.10
C ARG A 396 -7.86 11.42 -17.10
N ARG A 397 -8.69 11.01 -16.15
CA ARG A 397 -9.24 11.88 -15.11
C ARG A 397 -8.15 12.39 -14.18
N ASP A 398 -7.29 11.50 -13.71
CA ASP A 398 -6.17 11.83 -12.84
C ASP A 398 -5.16 12.74 -13.52
N GLY A 399 -4.85 12.48 -14.80
CA GLY A 399 -3.98 13.31 -15.61
C GLY A 399 -4.52 14.73 -15.80
N ALA A 400 -5.84 14.89 -15.95
CA ALA A 400 -6.46 16.21 -16.00
C ALA A 400 -6.31 16.95 -14.65
N ALA A 401 -6.54 16.29 -13.53
CA ALA A 401 -6.35 16.86 -12.19
C ALA A 401 -4.89 17.26 -11.94
N LEU A 402 -3.96 16.36 -12.25
CA LEU A 402 -2.52 16.61 -12.09
C LEU A 402 -2.05 17.73 -13.03
N THR A 403 -2.54 17.81 -14.27
CA THR A 403 -2.20 18.89 -15.20
C THR A 403 -2.69 20.25 -14.70
N ARG A 404 -3.91 20.33 -14.15
CA ARG A 404 -4.43 21.54 -13.50
C ARG A 404 -3.56 21.94 -12.30
N PHE A 405 -3.13 20.98 -11.49
CA PHE A 405 -2.21 21.20 -10.38
C PHE A 405 -0.86 21.74 -10.85
N LEU A 406 -0.24 21.13 -11.85
CA LEU A 406 1.06 21.57 -12.38
C LEU A 406 0.99 22.96 -12.99
N ALA A 407 -0.11 23.31 -13.69
CA ALA A 407 -0.34 24.67 -14.18
C ALA A 407 -0.48 25.68 -13.05
N TRP A 408 -1.26 25.34 -12.01
CA TRP A 408 -1.39 26.16 -10.81
C TRP A 408 -0.05 26.34 -10.08
N LEU A 409 0.73 25.26 -9.98
CA LEU A 409 2.04 25.29 -9.34
C LEU A 409 3.02 26.19 -10.11
N ALA A 410 3.08 26.07 -11.43
CA ALA A 410 3.93 26.89 -12.31
C ALA A 410 3.61 28.37 -12.20
N GLU A 411 2.34 28.74 -12.02
CA GLU A 411 1.93 30.13 -11.82
C GLU A 411 2.25 30.66 -10.42
N ARG A 412 2.04 29.83 -9.39
CA ARG A 412 2.01 30.30 -8.00
C ARG A 412 3.32 30.10 -7.24
N ALA A 413 4.03 28.97 -7.44
CA ALA A 413 5.21 28.66 -6.66
C ALA A 413 6.35 29.70 -6.80
N PRO A 414 6.64 30.25 -8.00
CA PRO A 414 7.66 31.30 -8.13
C PRO A 414 7.34 32.59 -7.36
N LYS A 415 6.06 32.82 -7.03
CA LYS A 415 5.61 33.99 -6.23
C LYS A 415 5.81 33.79 -4.73
N GLY A 416 6.16 32.57 -4.32
CA GLY A 416 6.35 32.18 -2.92
C GLY A 416 5.05 31.90 -2.17
N GLY A 417 5.19 31.43 -0.95
CA GLY A 417 4.08 31.23 0.01
C GLY A 417 3.44 29.84 -0.01
N ILE A 418 3.72 28.98 -1.01
CA ILE A 418 3.22 27.60 -1.05
C ILE A 418 4.11 26.71 -0.19
N THR A 419 3.49 25.88 0.67
CA THR A 419 4.17 24.84 1.45
C THR A 419 3.92 23.46 0.83
N GLU A 420 4.69 22.46 1.24
CA GLU A 420 4.54 21.07 0.81
C GLU A 420 3.12 20.53 1.12
N ILE A 421 2.59 20.83 2.31
CA ILE A 421 1.23 20.43 2.70
C ILE A 421 0.20 21.14 1.82
N ALA A 422 0.31 22.45 1.66
CA ALA A 422 -0.63 23.20 0.83
C ALA A 422 -0.64 22.73 -0.64
N ALA A 423 0.52 22.32 -1.18
CA ALA A 423 0.61 21.74 -2.52
C ALA A 423 -0.06 20.36 -2.59
N SER A 424 0.16 19.51 -1.60
CA SER A 424 -0.50 18.20 -1.49
C SER A 424 -2.02 18.34 -1.41
N ASP A 425 -2.52 19.20 -0.52
CA ASP A 425 -3.95 19.45 -0.33
C ASP A 425 -4.62 19.99 -1.60
N GLN A 426 -3.93 20.88 -2.33
CA GLN A 426 -4.42 21.39 -3.60
C GLN A 426 -4.58 20.27 -4.66
N LEU A 427 -3.62 19.35 -4.75
CA LEU A 427 -3.71 18.23 -5.68
C LEU A 427 -4.85 17.28 -5.30
N GLU A 428 -5.00 16.96 -4.01
CA GLU A 428 -6.10 16.14 -3.52
C GLU A 428 -7.47 16.77 -3.83
N MET A 429 -7.63 18.07 -3.60
CA MET A 429 -8.87 18.78 -3.95
C MET A 429 -9.22 18.65 -5.43
N LEU A 430 -8.23 18.81 -6.31
CA LEU A 430 -8.44 18.69 -7.76
C LEU A 430 -8.81 17.26 -8.19
N ARG A 431 -8.21 16.24 -7.59
CA ARG A 431 -8.57 14.83 -7.79
C ARG A 431 -9.97 14.52 -7.30
N ALA A 432 -10.35 15.13 -6.19
CA ALA A 432 -11.63 14.96 -5.54
C ALA A 432 -12.84 15.43 -6.37
N GLU A 433 -12.62 16.30 -7.35
CA GLU A 433 -13.62 16.72 -8.31
C GLU A 433 -13.91 15.64 -9.38
N GLY A 434 -13.00 14.66 -9.52
CA GLY A 434 -13.06 13.63 -10.55
C GLY A 434 -14.16 12.60 -10.28
N GLU A 435 -14.84 12.17 -11.34
CA GLU A 435 -15.80 11.06 -11.28
C GLU A 435 -15.12 9.78 -10.78
N HIS A 436 -15.82 9.00 -9.96
CA HIS A 436 -15.36 7.74 -9.36
C HIS A 436 -14.23 7.87 -8.34
N PHE A 437 -13.74 9.06 -8.01
CA PHE A 437 -12.74 9.23 -6.96
C PHE A 437 -13.27 8.74 -5.60
N ARG A 438 -12.42 8.01 -4.85
CA ARG A 438 -12.73 7.48 -3.51
C ARG A 438 -11.76 7.96 -2.45
N ASP A 439 -10.47 7.85 -2.69
CA ASP A 439 -9.40 8.22 -1.76
C ASP A 439 -8.11 8.48 -2.56
N LEU A 440 -7.06 8.90 -1.89
CA LEU A 440 -5.70 8.76 -2.40
C LEU A 440 -5.30 7.27 -2.43
N SER A 441 -4.37 6.87 -3.30
CA SER A 441 -3.84 5.50 -3.34
C SER A 441 -2.73 5.26 -2.31
N PHE A 442 -2.13 6.35 -1.80
CA PHE A 442 -1.16 6.41 -0.70
C PHE A 442 -1.03 7.86 -0.20
N PRO A 443 -0.43 8.10 0.98
CA PRO A 443 -0.16 9.46 1.43
C PRO A 443 0.79 10.17 0.47
N THR A 444 0.35 11.30 -0.11
CA THR A 444 1.14 12.07 -1.07
C THR A 444 2.53 12.40 -0.52
N ILE A 445 3.57 12.07 -1.30
CA ILE A 445 4.94 12.54 -1.06
C ILE A 445 5.08 13.90 -1.73
N SER A 446 5.25 14.95 -0.94
CA SER A 446 5.35 16.33 -1.38
C SER A 446 6.62 16.91 -0.78
N GLY A 447 7.73 16.89 -1.52
CA GLY A 447 9.07 17.21 -1.01
C GLY A 447 9.75 18.34 -1.78
N ALA A 448 10.03 19.47 -1.10
CA ALA A 448 10.75 20.61 -1.64
C ALA A 448 12.22 20.58 -1.22
N GLY A 449 13.14 20.73 -2.17
CA GLY A 449 14.58 20.75 -1.92
C GLY A 449 15.03 19.49 -1.14
N PRO A 450 15.68 19.65 0.04
CA PRO A 450 16.18 18.53 0.84
C PRO A 450 15.16 17.46 1.22
N ASN A 451 13.89 17.84 1.41
CA ASN A 451 12.83 16.88 1.74
C ASN A 451 12.53 15.92 0.56
N GLY A 452 12.71 16.38 -0.69
CA GLY A 452 12.62 15.52 -1.88
C GLY A 452 13.68 14.41 -1.92
N ALA A 453 14.78 14.53 -1.18
CA ALA A 453 15.79 13.49 -1.08
C ALA A 453 15.39 12.31 -0.17
N ILE A 454 14.32 12.47 0.62
CA ILE A 454 13.77 11.40 1.45
C ILE A 454 12.73 10.65 0.59
N VAL A 455 13.06 9.43 0.17
CA VAL A 455 12.32 8.68 -0.87
C VAL A 455 10.81 8.57 -0.56
N HIS A 456 10.46 8.28 0.68
CA HIS A 456 9.08 8.18 1.17
C HIS A 456 8.75 9.28 2.19
N TYR A 457 9.13 10.53 1.85
CA TYR A 457 8.88 11.68 2.71
C TYR A 457 7.39 11.87 3.00
N ARG A 458 7.09 12.18 4.25
CA ARG A 458 5.74 12.59 4.68
C ARG A 458 5.81 13.99 5.28
N ALA A 459 5.22 14.95 4.57
CA ALA A 459 5.13 16.31 5.07
C ALA A 459 4.30 16.34 6.37
N SER A 460 4.78 17.10 7.33
CA SER A 460 4.08 17.37 8.59
C SER A 460 4.27 18.83 8.98
N PRO A 461 3.42 19.42 9.85
CA PRO A 461 3.60 20.80 10.30
C PRO A 461 4.96 21.10 10.95
N LYS A 462 5.71 20.05 11.34
CA LYS A 462 7.05 20.20 11.93
C LYS A 462 8.17 20.10 10.89
N SER A 463 7.95 19.42 9.78
CA SER A 463 8.98 19.10 8.79
C SER A 463 8.76 19.81 7.45
N GLU A 464 7.56 20.33 7.17
CA GLU A 464 7.22 20.93 5.88
C GLU A 464 8.13 22.13 5.54
N ARG A 465 8.37 22.28 4.24
CA ARG A 465 9.12 23.39 3.66
C ARG A 465 8.24 24.20 2.72
N ARG A 466 8.69 25.44 2.46
CA ARG A 466 8.16 26.25 1.36
C ARG A 466 8.82 25.84 0.05
N LEU A 467 8.06 25.92 -1.03
CA LEU A 467 8.56 25.78 -2.39
C LEU A 467 9.25 27.10 -2.79
N GLU A 468 10.57 27.10 -2.78
CA GLU A 468 11.36 28.31 -3.01
C GLU A 468 12.04 28.30 -4.40
N PRO A 469 12.15 29.44 -5.09
CA PRO A 469 12.91 29.55 -6.35
C PRO A 469 14.33 29.01 -6.22
N GLY A 470 14.82 28.33 -7.27
CA GLY A 470 16.13 27.68 -7.31
C GLY A 470 16.16 26.28 -6.69
N THR A 471 15.01 25.73 -6.29
CA THR A 471 14.88 24.36 -5.76
C THR A 471 14.10 23.45 -6.70
N LEU A 472 14.23 22.14 -6.47
CA LEU A 472 13.34 21.14 -7.07
C LEU A 472 12.20 20.81 -6.11
N TYR A 473 11.03 20.56 -6.68
CA TYR A 473 9.88 20.03 -5.99
C TYR A 473 9.52 18.66 -6.58
N LEU A 474 9.54 17.64 -5.74
CA LEU A 474 9.12 16.29 -6.07
C LEU A 474 7.73 16.06 -5.49
N VAL A 475 6.77 15.68 -6.33
CA VAL A 475 5.44 15.23 -5.93
C VAL A 475 5.19 13.84 -6.49
N ASP A 476 4.94 12.92 -5.56
CA ASP A 476 4.59 11.54 -5.84
C ASP A 476 3.24 11.26 -5.19
N SER A 477 2.27 10.83 -6.01
CA SER A 477 0.87 10.82 -5.61
C SER A 477 0.01 9.95 -6.52
N GLY A 478 -1.06 9.44 -5.98
CA GLY A 478 -2.01 8.67 -6.74
C GLY A 478 -3.39 8.70 -6.12
N ALA A 479 -4.36 8.09 -6.79
CA ALA A 479 -5.74 8.05 -6.36
C ALA A 479 -6.39 6.69 -6.57
N GLN A 480 -7.36 6.39 -5.72
CA GLN A 480 -8.29 5.28 -5.86
C GLN A 480 -9.56 5.77 -6.55
N TYR A 481 -9.79 5.26 -7.76
CA TYR A 481 -11.04 5.39 -8.48
C TYR A 481 -11.76 4.04 -8.51
N LEU A 482 -13.08 4.02 -8.58
CA LEU A 482 -13.84 2.75 -8.65
C LEU A 482 -13.39 1.83 -9.79
N ASP A 483 -12.84 2.39 -10.83
CA ASP A 483 -12.41 1.71 -12.07
C ASP A 483 -10.89 1.61 -12.23
N GLY A 484 -10.09 2.04 -11.23
CA GLY A 484 -8.63 1.91 -11.30
C GLY A 484 -7.91 2.60 -10.14
N THR A 485 -6.63 2.27 -10.02
CA THR A 485 -5.69 2.90 -9.08
C THR A 485 -4.64 3.63 -9.90
N THR A 486 -4.31 4.87 -9.53
CA THR A 486 -3.24 5.65 -10.19
C THR A 486 -2.06 5.84 -9.26
N ASP A 487 -0.90 6.01 -9.89
CA ASP A 487 0.38 6.29 -9.26
C ASP A 487 1.25 7.10 -10.23
N VAL A 488 1.82 8.22 -9.78
CA VAL A 488 2.61 9.09 -10.64
C VAL A 488 3.54 9.98 -9.83
N THR A 489 4.80 10.03 -10.22
CA THR A 489 5.75 11.03 -9.71
C THR A 489 6.12 12.03 -10.78
N ARG A 490 6.14 13.31 -10.40
CA ARG A 490 6.78 14.40 -11.17
C ARG A 490 7.74 15.18 -10.30
N THR A 491 8.90 15.49 -10.88
CA THR A 491 9.84 16.46 -10.31
C THR A 491 9.81 17.69 -11.20
N VAL A 492 9.62 18.87 -10.61
CA VAL A 492 9.55 20.15 -11.30
C VAL A 492 10.52 21.17 -10.72
N ALA A 493 11.05 22.05 -11.56
CA ALA A 493 11.86 23.16 -11.11
C ALA A 493 10.99 24.32 -10.60
N ILE A 494 11.32 24.85 -9.44
CA ILE A 494 10.76 26.11 -8.96
C ILE A 494 11.77 27.23 -9.34
N GLY A 495 11.45 27.99 -10.39
CA GLY A 495 12.39 28.93 -11.00
C GLY A 495 13.48 28.24 -11.84
N GLU A 496 14.67 28.83 -11.89
CA GLU A 496 15.78 28.35 -12.74
C GLU A 496 16.52 27.18 -12.09
N PRO A 497 16.58 25.99 -12.73
CA PRO A 497 17.36 24.86 -12.23
C PRO A 497 18.85 25.03 -12.53
N THR A 498 19.70 24.44 -11.66
CA THR A 498 21.15 24.40 -11.89
C THR A 498 21.52 23.43 -13.01
N PRO A 499 22.71 23.55 -13.63
CA PRO A 499 23.19 22.55 -14.59
C PRO A 499 23.26 21.13 -14.03
N GLU A 500 23.63 20.97 -12.74
CA GLU A 500 23.64 19.67 -12.08
C GLU A 500 22.21 19.07 -12.01
N MET A 501 21.21 19.86 -11.64
CA MET A 501 19.82 19.40 -11.58
C MET A 501 19.33 18.93 -12.96
N ARG A 502 19.67 19.64 -14.03
CA ARG A 502 19.35 19.25 -15.41
C ARG A 502 20.04 17.94 -15.80
N ASP A 503 21.34 17.80 -15.51
CA ASP A 503 22.08 16.56 -15.81
C ASP A 503 21.47 15.36 -15.09
N ARG A 504 21.23 15.48 -13.78
CA ARG A 504 20.66 14.37 -12.96
C ARG A 504 19.25 14.00 -13.41
N PHE A 505 18.41 15.01 -13.65
CA PHE A 505 17.05 14.79 -14.14
C PHE A 505 17.04 14.10 -15.51
N THR A 506 17.89 14.54 -16.43
CA THR A 506 17.95 13.96 -17.76
C THR A 506 18.44 12.52 -17.74
N ARG A 507 19.39 12.16 -16.85
CA ARG A 507 19.82 10.76 -16.69
C ARG A 507 18.71 9.86 -16.11
N VAL A 508 17.93 10.36 -15.17
CA VAL A 508 16.73 9.66 -14.68
C VAL A 508 15.72 9.49 -15.82
N LEU A 509 15.46 10.55 -16.60
CA LEU A 509 14.58 10.51 -17.76
C LEU A 509 15.04 9.51 -18.82
N LYS A 510 16.34 9.42 -19.12
CA LYS A 510 16.90 8.41 -20.04
C LYS A 510 16.59 6.99 -19.56
N GLY A 511 16.72 6.73 -18.27
CA GLY A 511 16.39 5.45 -17.66
C GLY A 511 14.89 5.13 -17.81
N HIS A 512 14.02 6.09 -17.53
CA HIS A 512 12.58 6.01 -17.71
C HIS A 512 12.21 5.70 -19.17
N ILE A 513 12.75 6.45 -20.13
CA ILE A 513 12.50 6.23 -21.56
C ILE A 513 12.99 4.86 -22.00
N ALA A 514 14.20 4.46 -21.57
CA ALA A 514 14.79 3.17 -21.95
C ALA A 514 13.93 1.98 -21.50
N LEU A 515 13.32 2.08 -20.31
CA LEU A 515 12.41 1.06 -19.82
C LEU A 515 11.04 1.13 -20.54
N ALA A 516 10.43 2.30 -20.62
CA ALA A 516 9.11 2.47 -21.25
C ALA A 516 9.10 2.06 -22.74
N ALA A 517 10.20 2.30 -23.47
CA ALA A 517 10.33 1.98 -24.89
C ALA A 517 10.87 0.56 -25.17
N CYS A 518 11.25 -0.22 -24.14
CA CYS A 518 11.91 -1.49 -24.37
C CYS A 518 10.96 -2.53 -25.00
N ARG A 519 11.55 -3.37 -25.85
CA ARG A 519 10.93 -4.58 -26.40
C ARG A 519 11.65 -5.78 -25.84
N PHE A 520 10.92 -6.75 -25.33
CA PHE A 520 11.50 -7.91 -24.67
C PHE A 520 10.81 -9.21 -25.05
N PRO A 521 11.54 -10.34 -25.12
CA PRO A 521 10.95 -11.63 -25.39
C PRO A 521 9.99 -12.07 -24.28
N LYS A 522 8.94 -12.77 -24.64
CA LYS A 522 8.08 -13.48 -23.69
C LYS A 522 8.94 -14.36 -22.76
N GLY A 523 8.65 -14.34 -21.47
CA GLY A 523 9.41 -15.04 -20.44
C GLY A 523 10.42 -14.15 -19.71
N THR A 524 10.62 -12.90 -20.15
CA THR A 524 11.47 -11.93 -19.47
C THR A 524 10.87 -11.51 -18.14
N THR A 525 11.69 -11.47 -17.11
CA THR A 525 11.32 -10.97 -15.76
C THR A 525 11.70 -9.51 -15.59
N GLY A 526 11.06 -8.81 -14.66
CA GLY A 526 11.37 -7.40 -14.41
C GLY A 526 12.80 -7.18 -13.91
N SER A 527 13.41 -8.15 -13.20
CA SER A 527 14.82 -8.02 -12.77
C SER A 527 15.81 -7.99 -13.92
N GLN A 528 15.45 -8.53 -15.10
CA GLN A 528 16.27 -8.43 -16.30
C GLN A 528 16.15 -7.05 -16.97
N LEU A 529 15.07 -6.31 -16.72
CA LEU A 529 14.83 -4.99 -17.31
C LEU A 529 15.29 -3.83 -16.41
N ASP A 530 15.45 -4.04 -15.11
CA ASP A 530 15.84 -3.01 -14.14
C ASP A 530 17.12 -2.25 -14.53
N VAL A 531 18.07 -2.94 -15.14
CA VAL A 531 19.33 -2.34 -15.61
C VAL A 531 19.13 -1.21 -16.64
N LEU A 532 18.05 -1.29 -17.44
CA LEU A 532 17.75 -0.26 -18.45
C LEU A 532 17.49 1.10 -17.78
N ALA A 533 16.76 1.08 -16.67
CA ALA A 533 16.44 2.28 -15.92
C ALA A 533 17.63 2.88 -15.15
N ARG A 534 18.68 2.08 -14.86
CA ARG A 534 19.83 2.52 -14.06
C ARG A 534 21.04 2.92 -14.89
N ARG A 535 21.14 2.42 -16.12
CA ARG A 535 22.34 2.51 -16.95
C ARG A 535 22.88 3.94 -17.06
N ALA A 536 22.03 4.93 -17.36
CA ALA A 536 22.46 6.31 -17.56
C ALA A 536 22.99 6.97 -16.26
N LEU A 537 22.57 6.51 -15.09
CA LEU A 537 23.12 6.91 -13.79
C LEU A 537 24.46 6.20 -13.52
N TRP A 538 24.55 4.89 -13.77
CA TRP A 538 25.80 4.12 -13.57
C TRP A 538 26.97 4.63 -14.39
N GLU A 539 26.71 5.14 -15.59
CA GLU A 539 27.73 5.74 -16.47
C GLU A 539 28.49 6.90 -15.82
N VAL A 540 27.90 7.51 -14.78
CA VAL A 540 28.55 8.61 -14.02
C VAL A 540 28.69 8.28 -12.51
N GLY A 541 28.62 6.98 -12.15
CA GLY A 541 28.84 6.52 -10.79
C GLY A 541 27.70 6.81 -9.82
N LEU A 542 26.46 6.97 -10.32
CA LEU A 542 25.26 7.24 -9.54
C LEU A 542 24.31 6.04 -9.57
N ASP A 543 23.45 5.92 -8.56
CA ASP A 543 22.39 4.90 -8.46
C ASP A 543 21.29 5.37 -7.49
N TYR A 544 20.23 4.55 -7.34
CA TYR A 544 19.18 4.71 -6.35
C TYR A 544 18.85 3.35 -5.68
N ASP A 545 18.31 3.38 -4.45
CA ASP A 545 18.21 2.20 -3.58
C ASP A 545 16.80 1.60 -3.45
N HIS A 546 15.83 2.10 -4.21
CA HIS A 546 14.51 1.51 -4.30
C HIS A 546 14.34 0.65 -5.57
N GLY A 547 13.22 -0.08 -5.67
CA GLY A 547 12.83 -0.79 -6.89
C GLY A 547 12.51 0.19 -8.01
N THR A 548 12.73 -0.21 -9.26
CA THR A 548 12.35 0.59 -10.43
C THR A 548 10.86 0.51 -10.73
N GLY A 549 10.17 -0.51 -10.23
CA GLY A 549 8.74 -0.65 -10.44
C GLY A 549 8.11 -1.80 -9.65
N HIS A 550 6.85 -1.63 -9.35
CA HIS A 550 5.98 -2.59 -8.66
C HIS A 550 4.69 -2.79 -9.45
N GLY A 551 3.96 -3.88 -9.18
CA GLY A 551 2.61 -4.07 -9.70
C GLY A 551 1.62 -3.10 -9.08
N VAL A 552 0.52 -2.82 -9.78
CA VAL A 552 -0.57 -1.96 -9.31
C VAL A 552 -1.91 -2.65 -9.47
N GLY A 553 -2.75 -2.59 -8.44
CA GLY A 553 -4.09 -3.16 -8.41
C GLY A 553 -5.10 -2.35 -9.23
N SER A 554 -6.29 -2.91 -9.47
CA SER A 554 -7.44 -2.19 -10.05
C SER A 554 -8.45 -1.89 -8.95
N TYR A 555 -8.45 -0.66 -8.44
CA TYR A 555 -9.16 -0.25 -7.23
C TYR A 555 -8.85 -1.21 -6.06
N LEU A 556 -7.56 -1.45 -5.86
CA LEU A 556 -6.97 -2.29 -4.80
C LEU A 556 -5.65 -1.66 -4.32
N ALA A 557 -4.71 -2.47 -3.82
CA ALA A 557 -3.42 -1.96 -3.36
C ALA A 557 -2.64 -1.27 -4.48
N VAL A 558 -2.04 -0.12 -4.18
CA VAL A 558 -1.11 0.56 -5.10
C VAL A 558 0.13 -0.30 -5.34
N HIS A 559 0.62 -0.99 -4.31
CA HIS A 559 1.67 -1.99 -4.42
C HIS A 559 1.06 -3.39 -4.52
N GLU A 560 1.26 -4.04 -5.64
CA GLU A 560 0.73 -5.39 -5.93
C GLU A 560 1.86 -6.30 -6.46
N GLY A 561 1.77 -7.58 -6.16
CA GLY A 561 2.61 -8.62 -6.75
C GLY A 561 1.82 -9.56 -7.67
N PRO A 562 2.51 -10.52 -8.31
CA PRO A 562 3.89 -10.98 -8.10
C PRO A 562 4.96 -10.26 -8.94
N GLN A 563 4.56 -9.43 -9.92
CA GLN A 563 5.46 -8.72 -10.82
C GLN A 563 6.13 -7.52 -10.11
N ARG A 564 7.39 -7.31 -10.43
CA ARG A 564 8.15 -6.12 -10.04
C ARG A 564 9.35 -5.92 -10.96
N ILE A 565 9.86 -4.70 -11.05
CA ILE A 565 11.11 -4.34 -11.73
C ILE A 565 12.09 -3.87 -10.65
N SER A 566 13.15 -4.63 -10.38
CA SER A 566 14.10 -4.29 -9.30
C SER A 566 15.41 -5.09 -9.44
N LYS A 567 16.47 -4.64 -8.75
CA LYS A 567 17.75 -5.36 -8.61
C LYS A 567 17.58 -6.77 -8.03
N LEU A 568 16.57 -6.97 -7.18
CA LEU A 568 16.32 -8.26 -6.53
C LEU A 568 15.77 -9.27 -7.54
N PRO A 569 16.29 -10.51 -7.56
CA PRO A 569 15.79 -11.54 -8.47
C PRO A 569 14.28 -11.73 -8.35
N ASN A 570 13.63 -11.86 -9.49
CA ASN A 570 12.22 -12.23 -9.59
C ASN A 570 12.07 -13.34 -10.62
N THR A 571 11.35 -14.40 -10.27
CA THR A 571 11.12 -15.55 -11.16
C THR A 571 9.82 -15.41 -11.94
N GLN A 572 8.96 -14.45 -11.60
CA GLN A 572 7.71 -14.22 -12.31
C GLN A 572 7.99 -13.44 -13.61
N PRO A 573 7.75 -14.03 -14.79
CA PRO A 573 7.80 -13.30 -16.03
C PRO A 573 6.74 -12.21 -16.10
N LEU A 574 7.04 -11.12 -16.79
CA LEU A 574 6.06 -10.12 -17.15
C LEU A 574 5.08 -10.70 -18.20
N LEU A 575 3.79 -10.54 -17.94
CA LEU A 575 2.72 -11.09 -18.79
C LEU A 575 1.77 -9.99 -19.27
N PRO A 576 1.19 -10.12 -20.47
CA PRO A 576 0.20 -9.16 -20.97
C PRO A 576 -0.94 -8.94 -19.99
N GLY A 577 -1.30 -7.68 -19.78
CA GLY A 577 -2.29 -7.22 -18.80
C GLY A 577 -1.72 -6.91 -17.40
N MET A 578 -0.45 -7.19 -17.13
CA MET A 578 0.20 -6.73 -15.91
C MET A 578 0.49 -5.24 -15.98
N ILE A 579 0.09 -4.50 -14.94
CA ILE A 579 0.45 -3.09 -14.76
C ILE A 579 1.66 -3.05 -13.85
N VAL A 580 2.65 -2.21 -14.19
CA VAL A 580 3.84 -1.95 -13.37
C VAL A 580 4.17 -0.46 -13.39
N SER A 581 4.77 0.05 -12.30
CA SER A 581 5.38 1.38 -12.31
C SER A 581 6.73 1.34 -13.05
N ASP A 582 7.12 2.49 -13.60
CA ASP A 582 8.42 2.79 -14.19
C ASP A 582 8.87 4.09 -13.54
N GLU A 583 9.66 3.99 -12.43
CA GLU A 583 9.91 5.05 -11.46
C GLU A 583 11.41 5.22 -11.08
N PRO A 584 12.35 5.29 -12.03
CA PRO A 584 13.75 5.57 -11.70
C PRO A 584 13.88 6.91 -10.96
N GLY A 585 14.91 7.03 -10.11
CA GLY A 585 15.13 8.23 -9.33
C GLY A 585 16.62 8.53 -9.06
N TYR A 586 16.86 9.70 -8.45
CA TYR A 586 18.14 10.12 -7.90
C TYR A 586 17.93 10.98 -6.67
N TYR A 587 18.67 10.73 -5.61
CA TYR A 587 18.47 11.39 -4.32
C TYR A 587 19.80 11.89 -3.76
N LYS A 588 19.91 13.23 -3.62
CA LYS A 588 21.10 13.90 -3.04
C LYS A 588 20.74 14.38 -1.64
N ALA A 589 21.16 13.61 -0.62
CA ALA A 589 20.87 13.92 0.79
C ALA A 589 21.20 15.38 1.12
N GLY A 590 20.26 16.04 1.81
CA GLY A 590 20.37 17.45 2.19
C GLY A 590 20.23 18.47 1.05
N ALA A 591 19.94 18.03 -0.20
CA ALA A 591 19.85 18.92 -1.35
C ALA A 591 18.50 18.77 -2.10
N TYR A 592 18.28 17.66 -2.80
CA TYR A 592 17.05 17.43 -3.58
C TYR A 592 16.88 15.96 -3.96
N GLY A 593 15.66 15.57 -4.33
CA GLY A 593 15.34 14.29 -4.97
C GLY A 593 14.75 14.49 -6.36
N ILE A 594 14.93 13.49 -7.21
CA ILE A 594 14.35 13.39 -8.55
C ILE A 594 13.74 12.00 -8.66
N ARG A 595 12.48 11.92 -9.07
CA ARG A 595 11.80 10.70 -9.54
C ARG A 595 10.90 11.07 -10.71
N ILE A 596 10.91 10.25 -11.74
CA ILE A 596 10.02 10.36 -12.90
C ILE A 596 9.31 9.03 -12.98
N GLU A 597 8.00 9.06 -12.86
CA GLU A 597 7.20 7.86 -12.81
C GLU A 597 6.00 7.92 -13.72
N ASN A 598 5.78 6.82 -14.43
CA ASN A 598 4.54 6.49 -15.10
C ASN A 598 4.14 5.05 -14.77
N LEU A 599 2.84 4.76 -14.74
CA LEU A 599 2.36 3.39 -14.84
C LEU A 599 2.35 2.96 -16.30
N VAL A 600 2.78 1.72 -16.51
CA VAL A 600 2.79 1.08 -17.83
C VAL A 600 2.11 -0.29 -17.75
N VAL A 601 1.44 -0.71 -18.83
CA VAL A 601 0.85 -2.04 -18.93
C VAL A 601 1.61 -2.88 -19.97
N VAL A 602 1.91 -4.13 -19.60
CA VAL A 602 2.55 -5.09 -20.51
C VAL A 602 1.59 -5.45 -21.64
N THR A 603 2.04 -5.28 -22.88
CA THR A 603 1.26 -5.57 -24.09
C THR A 603 2.02 -6.50 -25.03
N ARG A 604 1.27 -7.21 -25.90
CA ARG A 604 1.86 -7.95 -27.01
C ARG A 604 2.21 -6.98 -28.13
N LEU A 605 3.37 -7.17 -28.72
CA LEU A 605 3.77 -6.43 -29.91
C LEU A 605 3.55 -7.29 -31.14
N GLU A 606 3.11 -6.65 -32.23
CA GLU A 606 3.04 -7.33 -33.53
C GLU A 606 4.46 -7.67 -34.00
N SER A 607 4.66 -8.93 -34.37
CA SER A 607 5.93 -9.42 -34.86
C SER A 607 6.03 -9.15 -36.37
N SER A 608 6.91 -8.26 -36.75
CA SER A 608 7.29 -8.05 -38.16
C SER A 608 8.39 -9.04 -38.57
N GLY A 609 8.07 -10.36 -38.60
CA GLY A 609 8.99 -11.39 -39.10
C GLY A 609 10.03 -11.90 -38.10
N GLY A 610 9.88 -11.62 -36.79
CA GLY A 610 10.79 -12.14 -35.74
C GLY A 610 10.51 -13.58 -35.37
N GLU A 611 11.53 -14.31 -34.88
CA GLU A 611 11.44 -15.70 -34.44
C GLU A 611 10.79 -15.89 -33.06
N ARG A 612 10.61 -14.82 -32.28
CA ARG A 612 10.09 -14.85 -30.92
C ARG A 612 8.89 -13.90 -30.74
N GLU A 613 7.97 -14.31 -29.87
CA GLU A 613 6.89 -13.43 -29.38
C GLU A 613 7.53 -12.31 -28.55
N LEU A 614 7.29 -11.06 -28.94
CA LEU A 614 7.77 -9.86 -28.25
C LEU A 614 6.65 -9.22 -27.46
N LEU A 615 7.03 -8.70 -26.29
CA LEU A 615 6.22 -7.86 -25.43
C LEU A 615 6.86 -6.46 -25.35
N GLY A 616 6.07 -5.51 -24.92
CA GLY A 616 6.49 -4.13 -24.64
C GLY A 616 5.51 -3.49 -23.68
N PHE A 617 5.59 -2.18 -23.55
CA PHE A 617 4.76 -1.41 -22.64
C PHE A 617 3.87 -0.42 -23.37
N GLU A 618 2.61 -0.27 -22.91
CA GLU A 618 1.75 0.87 -23.16
C GLU A 618 1.82 1.78 -21.93
N THR A 619 2.21 3.03 -22.09
CA THR A 619 2.18 4.02 -21.00
C THR A 619 0.74 4.40 -20.68
N LEU A 620 0.34 4.26 -19.41
CA LEU A 620 -1.00 4.61 -18.93
C LEU A 620 -1.07 6.05 -18.43
N THR A 621 -0.07 6.49 -17.69
CA THR A 621 0.00 7.81 -17.07
C THR A 621 0.05 8.94 -18.10
N LEU A 622 -0.73 9.97 -17.88
CA LEU A 622 -0.84 11.15 -18.73
C LEU A 622 -0.51 12.38 -17.90
N ALA A 623 0.75 12.81 -17.91
CA ALA A 623 1.21 14.02 -17.24
C ALA A 623 2.45 14.58 -17.94
N PRO A 624 2.59 15.90 -18.11
CA PRO A 624 3.78 16.47 -18.73
C PRO A 624 5.03 16.23 -17.85
N ILE A 625 6.16 16.00 -18.50
CA ILE A 625 7.50 15.94 -17.90
C ILE A 625 8.11 17.34 -18.01
N ASP A 626 8.69 17.86 -16.93
CA ASP A 626 9.20 19.24 -16.91
C ASP A 626 10.36 19.47 -17.89
N ARG A 627 10.07 20.21 -18.95
CA ARG A 627 11.05 20.54 -20.00
C ARG A 627 12.20 21.43 -19.53
N ALA A 628 11.97 22.24 -18.48
CA ALA A 628 13.00 23.10 -17.93
C ALA A 628 14.15 22.31 -17.29
N LEU A 629 13.89 21.07 -16.87
CA LEU A 629 14.86 20.16 -16.28
C LEU A 629 15.56 19.25 -17.30
N VAL A 630 15.14 19.27 -18.56
CA VAL A 630 15.78 18.45 -19.59
C VAL A 630 16.99 19.18 -20.15
N GLU A 631 18.14 18.48 -20.21
CA GLU A 631 19.35 18.88 -20.94
C GLU A 631 19.36 18.17 -22.30
N PRO A 632 18.92 18.84 -23.38
CA PRO A 632 18.73 18.18 -24.68
C PRO A 632 20.01 17.53 -25.24
N ALA A 633 21.19 18.11 -24.93
CA ALA A 633 22.44 17.57 -25.37
C ALA A 633 22.81 16.18 -24.83
N LEU A 634 22.11 15.73 -23.77
CA LEU A 634 22.26 14.38 -23.20
C LEU A 634 21.32 13.35 -23.83
N LEU A 635 20.30 13.80 -24.57
CA LEU A 635 19.34 12.89 -25.22
C LEU A 635 19.78 12.57 -26.64
N ASP A 636 19.59 11.32 -27.03
CA ASP A 636 19.69 10.95 -28.45
C ASP A 636 18.37 11.23 -29.22
N ALA A 637 18.42 11.11 -30.54
CA ALA A 637 17.29 11.41 -31.41
C ALA A 637 16.07 10.51 -31.11
N SER A 638 16.28 9.27 -30.70
CA SER A 638 15.18 8.33 -30.37
C SER A 638 14.52 8.69 -29.04
N GLU A 639 15.28 9.15 -28.07
CA GLU A 639 14.80 9.61 -26.77
C GLU A 639 13.99 10.92 -26.91
N VAL A 640 14.49 11.86 -27.73
CA VAL A 640 13.74 13.09 -28.07
C VAL A 640 12.42 12.73 -28.76
N ALA A 641 12.46 11.86 -29.76
CA ALA A 641 11.26 11.44 -30.48
C ALA A 641 10.24 10.75 -29.56
N TRP A 642 10.68 9.93 -28.64
CA TRP A 642 9.81 9.31 -27.65
C TRP A 642 9.14 10.36 -26.74
N LEU A 643 9.94 11.30 -26.20
CA LEU A 643 9.44 12.35 -25.31
C LEU A 643 8.43 13.27 -26.02
N ASP A 644 8.72 13.66 -27.26
CA ASP A 644 7.83 14.48 -28.07
C ASP A 644 6.51 13.75 -28.40
N ALA A 645 6.58 12.47 -28.73
CA ALA A 645 5.39 11.64 -28.96
C ALA A 645 4.56 11.46 -27.68
N TYR A 646 5.20 11.22 -26.54
CA TYR A 646 4.53 11.16 -25.25
C TYR A 646 3.84 12.48 -24.91
N HIS A 647 4.52 13.61 -25.02
CA HIS A 647 3.95 14.94 -24.80
C HIS A 647 2.83 15.27 -25.76
N ALA A 648 2.94 14.89 -27.04
CA ALA A 648 1.86 15.06 -28.02
C ALA A 648 0.60 14.29 -27.62
N ARG A 649 0.74 13.05 -27.16
CA ARG A 649 -0.35 12.24 -26.64
C ARG A 649 -0.97 12.87 -25.38
N VAL A 650 -0.16 13.25 -24.39
CA VAL A 650 -0.62 13.94 -23.17
C VAL A 650 -1.46 15.17 -23.54
N ARG A 651 -0.96 16.02 -24.43
CA ARG A 651 -1.67 17.21 -24.91
C ARG A 651 -2.99 16.85 -25.59
N ALA A 652 -2.98 15.88 -26.49
CA ALA A 652 -4.18 15.49 -27.25
C ALA A 652 -5.29 14.96 -26.35
N GLU A 653 -4.94 14.10 -25.38
CA GLU A 653 -5.92 13.45 -24.51
C GLU A 653 -6.43 14.37 -23.39
N LEU A 654 -5.60 15.29 -22.87
CA LEU A 654 -5.97 16.10 -21.70
C LEU A 654 -6.51 17.49 -22.04
N THR A 655 -6.18 18.07 -23.20
CA THR A 655 -6.70 19.39 -23.60
C THR A 655 -8.24 19.49 -23.55
N PRO A 656 -9.02 18.48 -23.97
CA PRO A 656 -10.49 18.54 -23.86
C PRO A 656 -11.03 18.44 -22.43
N LEU A 657 -10.21 18.06 -21.46
CA LEU A 657 -10.60 17.76 -20.07
C LEU A 657 -10.26 18.88 -19.09
N VAL A 658 -9.60 19.94 -19.55
CA VAL A 658 -9.13 21.05 -18.70
C VAL A 658 -9.66 22.40 -19.20
N ASP A 659 -9.62 23.41 -18.36
CA ASP A 659 -10.00 24.77 -18.74
C ASP A 659 -9.01 25.41 -19.73
N ALA A 660 -9.45 26.52 -20.39
CA ALA A 660 -8.67 27.17 -21.44
C ALA A 660 -7.31 27.74 -20.97
N ALA A 661 -7.18 28.12 -19.71
CA ALA A 661 -5.90 28.61 -19.15
C ALA A 661 -4.93 27.45 -18.95
N THR A 662 -5.40 26.38 -18.37
CA THR A 662 -4.64 25.12 -18.20
C THR A 662 -4.27 24.52 -19.57
N ALA A 663 -5.16 24.54 -20.57
CA ALA A 663 -4.89 24.05 -21.92
C ALA A 663 -3.76 24.84 -22.61
N ARG A 664 -3.71 26.18 -22.44
CA ARG A 664 -2.60 27.01 -22.95
C ARG A 664 -1.28 26.67 -22.27
N TRP A 665 -1.30 26.52 -20.96
CA TRP A 665 -0.12 26.09 -20.21
C TRP A 665 0.36 24.71 -20.68
N LEU A 666 -0.53 23.74 -20.79
CA LEU A 666 -0.24 22.38 -21.26
C LEU A 666 0.39 22.39 -22.65
N ALA A 667 -0.13 23.19 -23.56
CA ALA A 667 0.45 23.34 -24.90
C ALA A 667 1.91 23.80 -24.86
N ALA A 668 2.26 24.74 -23.98
CA ALA A 668 3.62 25.20 -23.76
C ALA A 668 4.49 24.14 -23.06
N ALA A 669 3.97 23.51 -22.00
CA ALA A 669 4.67 22.49 -21.23
C ALA A 669 4.95 21.20 -22.05
N THR A 670 4.21 20.96 -23.10
CA THR A 670 4.36 19.78 -23.99
C THR A 670 4.81 20.13 -25.41
N ALA A 671 5.34 21.35 -25.64
CA ALA A 671 5.87 21.73 -26.95
C ALA A 671 7.05 20.80 -27.33
N PRO A 672 7.21 20.44 -28.61
CA PRO A 672 8.31 19.60 -29.03
C PRO A 672 9.67 20.26 -28.74
N PHE A 673 10.68 19.44 -28.52
CA PHE A 673 12.05 19.93 -28.50
C PHE A 673 12.47 20.30 -29.93
N ALA A 674 13.23 21.40 -30.08
CA ALA A 674 13.84 21.69 -31.37
C ALA A 674 14.74 20.52 -31.78
N ALA A 675 14.65 20.09 -33.04
CA ALA A 675 15.57 19.08 -33.54
C ALA A 675 17.02 19.55 -33.29
N PRO A 676 17.93 18.69 -32.78
CA PRO A 676 19.32 19.05 -32.50
C PRO A 676 20.06 19.50 -33.75
#